data_ed1f01336e54ebd5364d4f705943aa79
#
_entry.id   ed1f01336e54ebd5364d4f705943aa79
#
_cell.length_a   1.000
_cell.length_b   1.000
_cell.length_c   1.000
_cell.angle_alpha   90.00
_cell.angle_beta   90.00
_cell.angle_gamma   90.00
#
_symmetry.space_group_name_H-M   'P 1'
#
loop_
_entity.id
_entity.type
_entity.pdbx_description
1 polymer ?
#
loop_
_entity_poly.entity_id
_entity_poly.type
_entity_poly.pdbx_seq_one_letter_code
_entity_poly.pdbx_strand_id
1 'polypeptide(L)'
;MKKKLFSFIICLFATVQMMAQGFTLQGRVTDQDTNPIELATVSVVKQGKVAFTSLKGEFSLHLQSADSVAVKFTMIGYKPKVRVLRRPRGKQTLQVVLYTDDNILSEVQVTGQKIQTGQTEELKTEDTKLAPSASGNAVEGLIQQQAGVSTHNELSSQYNVRGGAFDENSVYINNVEIYRPFLVRSGQQEGLSIINPYMVDKIGFSTGGYAAKYGDKMSSALDITYKKLEPKGSKKSITEGTLSASLLGADAYFGLGTKKLSWLNSVRYKTNRYLLGSTDTKGEYKPNFLDYQTYLSYSPNKRWKVDFIGNISDNHYNFTPKDRETTFGTQENVKSFRVYFDGHEKDRFLTYFGTLGITRNITDKTSISLLGSAFYTKEQEKYDIQGQYWLDQTETSENLGVGTYFEHARNYLSARVLSAKLMLKHKTKKHDIEMAYTYKKEHISENSVEYEMRDSAGYSVPHNGKELYMIYSMRANNTLDANRMEAYLQDTYRFTSKGGHTHFTLNYGVRMSHWSFNKETIVSPRVSLGIIPAYSENTTFRFAAGLYYQAPFFKELRDTSTVNGITYANLNEKIKSPRSIHFIAGYDYRFRINNLRYRFSAEAYYKALGNFIPYSVNNVKVVYYGENRASGHATGIDLKLYGEFVPGADSWLTFSLMNTSMKL
;
A
#
# COMPACT_ATOMS: atom_id res chain seq x y z
N MET A 1 18.79 -28.85 -64.75
CA MET A 1 18.43 -28.15 -63.54
C MET A 1 17.92 -29.06 -62.38
N LYS A 2 17.13 -30.10 -62.66
CA LYS A 2 16.55 -30.97 -61.58
C LYS A 2 17.59 -31.75 -60.72
N LYS A 3 18.74 -32.16 -61.28
CA LYS A 3 19.79 -32.90 -60.53
C LYS A 3 20.58 -31.99 -59.57
N LYS A 4 20.76 -30.72 -59.87
CA LYS A 4 21.45 -29.78 -58.97
C LYS A 4 20.57 -29.34 -57.79
N LEU A 5 19.25 -29.27 -58.01
CA LEU A 5 18.31 -28.95 -56.93
C LEU A 5 18.18 -30.12 -55.94
N PHE A 6 18.23 -31.36 -56.41
CA PHE A 6 18.18 -32.54 -55.57
C PHE A 6 19.44 -32.73 -54.73
N SER A 7 20.60 -32.39 -55.27
CA SER A 7 21.88 -32.41 -54.54
C SER A 7 21.94 -31.31 -53.49
N PHE A 8 21.35 -30.12 -53.74
CA PHE A 8 21.25 -29.01 -52.80
C PHE A 8 20.30 -29.30 -51.63
N ILE A 9 19.18 -30.00 -51.93
CA ILE A 9 18.22 -30.45 -50.89
C ILE A 9 18.84 -31.55 -50.00
N ILE A 10 19.61 -32.47 -50.55
CA ILE A 10 20.33 -33.51 -49.78
C ILE A 10 21.43 -32.87 -48.92
N CYS A 11 22.18 -31.89 -49.40
CA CYS A 11 23.12 -31.13 -48.56
C CYS A 11 22.42 -30.31 -47.46
N LEU A 12 21.26 -29.73 -47.77
CA LEU A 12 20.45 -29.01 -46.75
C LEU A 12 19.89 -29.94 -45.69
N PHE A 13 19.49 -31.16 -46.06
CA PHE A 13 19.05 -32.19 -45.07
C PHE A 13 20.22 -32.79 -44.27
N ALA A 14 21.42 -32.86 -44.84
CA ALA A 14 22.61 -33.33 -44.12
C ALA A 14 23.13 -32.31 -43.09
N THR A 15 22.88 -30.98 -43.32
CA THR A 15 23.21 -29.92 -42.35
C THR A 15 22.23 -29.79 -41.21
N VAL A 16 20.99 -30.29 -41.35
CA VAL A 16 19.98 -30.32 -40.26
C VAL A 16 20.17 -31.47 -39.29
N GLN A 17 21.01 -32.48 -39.61
CA GLN A 17 21.34 -33.58 -38.73
C GLN A 17 22.57 -33.36 -37.81
N MET A 18 23.10 -32.16 -37.72
CA MET A 18 23.96 -31.79 -36.58
C MET A 18 23.06 -31.49 -35.34
N MET A 19 22.24 -32.43 -34.97
CA MET A 19 21.60 -32.44 -33.66
C MET A 19 22.70 -32.41 -32.61
N ALA A 20 22.70 -31.39 -31.76
CA ALA A 20 23.58 -31.29 -30.61
C ALA A 20 23.42 -32.59 -29.82
N GLN A 21 24.47 -33.45 -29.86
CA GLN A 21 24.46 -34.72 -29.13
C GLN A 21 24.26 -34.42 -27.65
N GLY A 22 23.14 -34.89 -27.07
CA GLY A 22 22.88 -34.77 -25.64
C GLY A 22 23.89 -35.62 -24.84
N PHE A 23 24.19 -35.18 -23.67
CA PHE A 23 24.98 -35.95 -22.70
C PHE A 23 24.24 -36.01 -21.35
N THR A 24 24.49 -37.06 -20.58
CA THR A 24 23.94 -37.20 -19.23
C THR A 24 24.99 -36.83 -18.21
N LEU A 25 24.74 -35.79 -17.42
CA LEU A 25 25.54 -35.41 -16.29
C LEU A 25 24.94 -36.02 -15.02
N GLN A 26 25.69 -36.83 -14.33
CA GLN A 26 25.31 -37.40 -13.05
C GLN A 26 26.43 -37.19 -12.03
N GLY A 27 26.13 -37.33 -10.75
CA GLY A 27 27.14 -37.20 -9.72
C GLY A 27 26.60 -37.16 -8.32
N ARG A 28 27.47 -36.80 -7.41
CA ARG A 28 27.16 -36.68 -5.99
C ARG A 28 27.69 -35.38 -5.44
N VAL A 29 26.90 -34.74 -4.60
CA VAL A 29 27.28 -33.55 -3.86
C VAL A 29 27.43 -33.91 -2.39
N THR A 30 28.55 -33.53 -1.80
CA THR A 30 28.87 -33.78 -0.38
C THR A 30 29.36 -32.50 0.27
N ASP A 31 29.36 -32.46 1.60
CA ASP A 31 30.06 -31.44 2.38
C ASP A 31 31.56 -31.79 2.52
N GLN A 32 32.32 -30.98 3.26
CA GLN A 32 33.73 -31.17 3.54
C GLN A 32 34.02 -32.43 4.39
N ASP A 33 33.01 -32.91 5.13
CA ASP A 33 33.09 -34.09 5.99
C ASP A 33 32.58 -35.37 5.28
N THR A 34 32.39 -35.28 3.94
CA THR A 34 31.88 -36.36 3.06
C THR A 34 30.42 -36.75 3.27
N ASN A 35 29.64 -35.99 4.09
CA ASN A 35 28.23 -36.24 4.24
C ASN A 35 27.49 -35.83 2.96
N PRO A 36 26.47 -36.59 2.52
CA PRO A 36 25.69 -36.24 1.35
C PRO A 36 24.84 -34.99 1.63
N ILE A 37 24.81 -34.06 0.68
CA ILE A 37 23.96 -32.89 0.75
C ILE A 37 22.69 -33.16 -0.06
N GLU A 38 21.55 -33.26 0.64
CA GLU A 38 20.22 -33.39 0.05
C GLU A 38 19.71 -32.03 -0.42
N LEU A 39 18.88 -32.05 -1.49
CA LEU A 39 18.23 -30.86 -2.06
C LEU A 39 19.18 -29.74 -2.52
N ALA A 40 20.47 -30.06 -2.72
CA ALA A 40 21.38 -29.13 -3.37
C ALA A 40 20.90 -28.88 -4.83
N THR A 41 20.82 -27.64 -5.22
CA THR A 41 20.40 -27.25 -6.57
C THR A 41 21.56 -27.37 -7.53
N VAL A 42 21.39 -28.15 -8.58
CA VAL A 42 22.31 -28.32 -9.70
C VAL A 42 21.71 -27.67 -10.92
N SER A 43 22.24 -26.53 -11.37
CA SER A 43 21.64 -25.73 -12.45
C SER A 43 22.60 -25.43 -13.59
N VAL A 44 22.08 -25.45 -14.82
CA VAL A 44 22.76 -25.02 -16.04
C VAL A 44 21.99 -23.85 -16.65
N VAL A 45 22.36 -22.63 -16.27
CA VAL A 45 21.61 -21.40 -16.58
C VAL A 45 21.40 -21.22 -18.09
N LYS A 46 22.45 -21.46 -18.90
CA LYS A 46 22.37 -21.31 -20.37
C LYS A 46 21.40 -22.30 -21.05
N GLN A 47 21.05 -23.39 -20.40
CA GLN A 47 20.12 -24.40 -20.94
C GLN A 47 18.79 -24.46 -20.21
N GLY A 48 18.59 -23.64 -19.18
CA GLY A 48 17.36 -23.61 -18.38
C GLY A 48 17.07 -24.95 -17.65
N LYS A 49 18.10 -25.78 -17.38
CA LYS A 49 17.97 -27.09 -16.75
C LYS A 49 18.36 -27.02 -15.28
N VAL A 50 17.53 -27.62 -14.43
CA VAL A 50 17.75 -27.71 -12.98
C VAL A 50 17.44 -29.12 -12.49
N ALA A 51 18.20 -29.62 -11.53
CA ALA A 51 17.91 -30.81 -10.76
C ALA A 51 18.28 -30.60 -9.28
N PHE A 52 17.70 -31.40 -8.42
CA PHE A 52 18.00 -31.41 -6.99
C PHE A 52 18.65 -32.71 -6.62
N THR A 53 19.54 -32.70 -5.62
CA THR A 53 20.18 -33.90 -5.11
C THR A 53 19.22 -34.69 -4.22
N SER A 54 19.33 -36.02 -4.32
CA SER A 54 18.59 -36.96 -3.47
C SER A 54 19.12 -37.02 -2.03
N LEU A 55 18.45 -37.78 -1.14
CA LEU A 55 18.91 -38.08 0.22
C LEU A 55 20.37 -38.60 0.30
N LYS A 56 20.85 -39.23 -0.79
CA LYS A 56 22.25 -39.71 -0.92
C LYS A 56 23.18 -38.67 -1.56
N GLY A 57 22.68 -37.43 -1.80
CA GLY A 57 23.42 -36.38 -2.47
C GLY A 57 23.57 -36.57 -3.99
N GLU A 58 22.86 -37.53 -4.60
CA GLU A 58 22.99 -37.88 -6.02
C GLU A 58 22.09 -37.03 -6.90
N PHE A 59 22.57 -36.69 -8.11
CA PHE A 59 21.83 -35.96 -9.10
C PHE A 59 22.04 -36.53 -10.51
N SER A 60 21.07 -36.27 -11.40
CA SER A 60 21.18 -36.61 -12.83
C SER A 60 20.47 -35.55 -13.68
N LEU A 61 21.16 -35.09 -14.72
CA LEU A 61 20.67 -34.05 -15.66
C LEU A 61 20.97 -34.48 -17.10
N HIS A 62 19.97 -34.35 -17.95
CA HIS A 62 20.14 -34.56 -19.40
C HIS A 62 20.33 -33.20 -20.07
N LEU A 63 21.48 -33.00 -20.69
CA LEU A 63 21.96 -31.70 -21.17
C LEU A 63 22.39 -31.80 -22.63
N GLN A 64 22.32 -30.66 -23.34
CA GLN A 64 22.88 -30.57 -24.68
C GLN A 64 24.38 -30.27 -24.64
N SER A 65 25.13 -30.93 -25.50
CA SER A 65 26.57 -30.71 -25.66
C SER A 65 26.85 -29.36 -26.26
N ALA A 66 27.79 -28.61 -25.70
CA ALA A 66 28.32 -27.36 -26.21
C ALA A 66 29.81 -27.29 -25.98
N ASP A 67 30.52 -26.35 -26.58
CA ASP A 67 31.98 -26.19 -26.37
C ASP A 67 32.35 -26.02 -24.90
N SER A 68 31.46 -25.40 -24.11
CA SER A 68 31.55 -25.36 -22.65
C SER A 68 30.17 -25.34 -22.00
N VAL A 69 29.98 -26.15 -20.95
CA VAL A 69 28.75 -26.19 -20.13
C VAL A 69 29.13 -25.85 -18.70
N ALA A 70 28.67 -24.69 -18.22
CA ALA A 70 28.89 -24.30 -16.84
C ALA A 70 27.74 -24.81 -15.97
N VAL A 71 28.07 -25.68 -15.01
CA VAL A 71 27.13 -26.25 -14.05
C VAL A 71 27.36 -25.59 -12.70
N LYS A 72 26.33 -24.99 -12.15
CA LYS A 72 26.36 -24.32 -10.86
C LYS A 72 25.69 -25.20 -9.80
N PHE A 73 26.37 -25.39 -8.69
CA PHE A 73 25.92 -26.13 -7.52
C PHE A 73 25.68 -25.12 -6.40
N THR A 74 24.48 -25.12 -5.82
CA THR A 74 24.12 -24.22 -4.72
C THR A 74 23.33 -24.98 -3.67
N MET A 75 23.59 -24.64 -2.42
CA MET A 75 22.84 -25.09 -1.26
C MET A 75 22.93 -24.02 -0.19
N ILE A 76 21.83 -23.79 0.55
CA ILE A 76 21.80 -22.81 1.65
C ILE A 76 22.82 -23.26 2.72
N GLY A 77 23.64 -22.30 3.17
CA GLY A 77 24.72 -22.57 4.13
C GLY A 77 26.04 -23.01 3.51
N TYR A 78 26.15 -23.13 2.18
CA TYR A 78 27.34 -23.52 1.47
C TYR A 78 27.75 -22.51 0.39
N LYS A 79 29.06 -22.38 0.16
CA LYS A 79 29.62 -21.55 -0.92
C LYS A 79 29.22 -22.10 -2.27
N PRO A 80 28.61 -21.27 -3.17
CA PRO A 80 28.28 -21.72 -4.50
C PRO A 80 29.51 -22.21 -5.26
N LYS A 81 29.41 -23.33 -5.95
CA LYS A 81 30.50 -23.90 -6.75
C LYS A 81 30.08 -24.00 -8.21
N VAL A 82 30.95 -23.56 -9.11
CA VAL A 82 30.72 -23.68 -10.55
C VAL A 82 31.77 -24.64 -11.12
N ARG A 83 31.32 -25.61 -11.93
CA ARG A 83 32.18 -26.52 -12.72
C ARG A 83 31.92 -26.30 -14.20
N VAL A 84 32.95 -26.10 -14.98
CA VAL A 84 32.88 -25.96 -16.40
C VAL A 84 33.34 -27.23 -17.08
N LEU A 85 32.45 -27.87 -17.82
CA LEU A 85 32.71 -29.03 -18.63
C LEU A 85 33.04 -28.55 -20.06
N ARG A 86 34.16 -28.98 -20.61
CA ARG A 86 34.59 -28.66 -21.99
C ARG A 86 34.20 -29.80 -22.90
N ARG A 87 33.40 -29.51 -23.94
CA ARG A 87 32.91 -30.46 -24.97
C ARG A 87 32.41 -31.80 -24.38
N PRO A 88 31.50 -31.76 -23.40
CA PRO A 88 31.06 -33.00 -22.73
C PRO A 88 30.27 -33.88 -23.70
N ARG A 89 30.52 -35.19 -23.69
CA ARG A 89 29.87 -36.22 -24.50
C ARG A 89 29.55 -37.45 -23.67
N GLY A 90 28.50 -38.19 -24.03
CA GLY A 90 28.12 -39.43 -23.37
C GLY A 90 27.68 -39.25 -21.92
N LYS A 91 28.18 -40.08 -21.02
CA LYS A 91 27.86 -40.04 -19.60
C LYS A 91 29.03 -39.41 -18.83
N GLN A 92 28.76 -38.28 -18.16
CA GLN A 92 29.77 -37.57 -17.35
C GLN A 92 29.40 -37.70 -15.88
N THR A 93 30.36 -38.04 -15.04
CA THR A 93 30.18 -38.19 -13.59
C THR A 93 30.98 -37.12 -12.85
N LEU A 94 30.36 -36.39 -11.94
CA LEU A 94 30.99 -35.37 -11.13
C LEU A 94 30.82 -35.66 -9.63
N GLN A 95 31.92 -35.58 -8.90
CA GLN A 95 31.86 -35.45 -7.44
C GLN A 95 32.15 -34.01 -7.06
N VAL A 96 31.24 -33.41 -6.29
CA VAL A 96 31.30 -31.99 -5.93
C VAL A 96 31.23 -31.86 -4.42
N VAL A 97 32.29 -31.33 -3.82
CA VAL A 97 32.31 -30.95 -2.41
C VAL A 97 31.93 -29.47 -2.31
N LEU A 98 30.90 -29.15 -1.54
CA LEU A 98 30.54 -27.80 -1.15
C LEU A 98 31.13 -27.53 0.24
N TYR A 99 31.69 -26.33 0.41
CA TYR A 99 32.25 -25.87 1.68
C TYR A 99 31.23 -25.00 2.39
N THR A 100 31.11 -25.14 3.70
CA THR A 100 30.30 -24.25 4.52
C THR A 100 30.71 -22.80 4.30
N ASP A 101 29.74 -21.91 4.21
CA ASP A 101 29.99 -20.48 4.08
C ASP A 101 29.74 -19.79 5.41
N ASP A 102 30.78 -19.67 6.22
CA ASP A 102 30.71 -19.02 7.53
C ASP A 102 30.32 -17.56 7.45
N ASN A 103 30.41 -16.93 6.27
CA ASN A 103 29.96 -15.56 6.03
C ASN A 103 28.47 -15.48 5.67
N ILE A 104 27.83 -16.56 5.23
CA ILE A 104 26.39 -16.56 4.93
C ILE A 104 25.54 -16.56 6.21
N LEU A 105 26.07 -16.99 7.33
CA LEU A 105 25.39 -16.91 8.63
C LEU A 105 25.18 -15.50 9.14
N SER A 106 25.88 -14.50 8.57
CA SER A 106 25.71 -13.07 8.94
C SER A 106 24.91 -12.23 7.94
N GLU A 107 24.60 -12.70 6.73
CA GLU A 107 24.03 -11.86 5.66
C GLU A 107 22.74 -12.35 5.01
N VAL A 108 22.27 -13.55 5.34
CA VAL A 108 20.90 -13.97 4.99
C VAL A 108 20.02 -13.93 6.23
N GLN A 109 19.85 -12.75 6.82
CA GLN A 109 18.62 -12.46 7.54
C GLN A 109 17.54 -12.23 6.47
N VAL A 110 16.80 -13.29 6.21
CA VAL A 110 15.51 -13.17 5.53
C VAL A 110 14.74 -12.08 6.26
N THR A 111 14.41 -10.99 5.58
CA THR A 111 13.80 -9.78 6.19
C THR A 111 12.54 -10.08 7.00
N GLY A 112 11.78 -11.11 6.63
CA GLY A 112 10.64 -11.62 7.40
C GLY A 112 10.97 -12.26 8.75
N GLN A 113 12.25 -12.47 9.05
CA GLN A 113 12.73 -13.06 10.31
C GLN A 113 13.60 -12.11 11.14
N LYS A 114 13.75 -10.86 10.70
CA LYS A 114 14.41 -9.83 11.48
C LYS A 114 13.72 -9.67 12.82
N ILE A 115 14.52 -9.58 13.90
CA ILE A 115 13.99 -9.36 15.24
C ILE A 115 13.28 -8.02 15.27
N GLN A 116 11.96 -8.04 15.45
CA GLN A 116 11.17 -6.85 15.58
C GLN A 116 11.12 -6.44 17.06
N THR A 117 11.82 -5.38 17.41
CA THR A 117 11.80 -4.79 18.76
C THR A 117 10.96 -3.52 18.84
N GLY A 118 10.53 -2.99 17.69
CA GLY A 118 9.64 -1.82 17.57
C GLY A 118 8.24 -2.20 17.09
N GLN A 119 7.37 -1.21 16.98
CA GLN A 119 5.99 -1.38 16.51
C GLN A 119 5.87 -1.32 14.97
N THR A 120 6.92 -0.96 14.25
CA THR A 120 6.94 -0.95 12.79
C THR A 120 7.50 -2.27 12.28
N GLU A 121 6.70 -3.02 11.54
CA GLU A 121 7.11 -4.23 10.84
C GLU A 121 7.69 -3.85 9.47
N GLU A 122 8.87 -4.38 9.14
CA GLU A 122 9.47 -4.25 7.81
C GLU A 122 8.96 -5.41 6.94
N LEU A 123 8.16 -5.09 5.92
CA LEU A 123 7.62 -6.06 4.97
C LEU A 123 8.58 -6.22 3.79
N LYS A 124 8.66 -7.42 3.24
CA LYS A 124 9.50 -7.68 2.06
C LYS A 124 8.85 -7.11 0.81
N THR A 125 9.62 -6.40 0.01
CA THR A 125 9.15 -5.89 -1.30
C THR A 125 8.86 -7.01 -2.30
N GLU A 126 9.53 -8.15 -2.18
CA GLU A 126 9.27 -9.33 -3.00
C GLU A 126 7.87 -9.89 -2.77
N ASP A 127 7.35 -9.80 -1.54
CA ASP A 127 6.01 -10.29 -1.16
C ASP A 127 4.89 -9.51 -1.86
N THR A 128 5.16 -8.29 -2.36
CA THR A 128 4.20 -7.54 -3.19
C THR A 128 3.83 -8.26 -4.50
N LYS A 129 4.72 -9.13 -4.99
CA LYS A 129 4.48 -9.95 -6.20
C LYS A 129 3.63 -11.18 -5.89
N LEU A 130 3.61 -11.62 -4.63
CA LEU A 130 2.87 -12.80 -4.18
C LEU A 130 1.48 -12.41 -3.65
N ALA A 131 1.33 -11.17 -3.20
CA ALA A 131 0.08 -10.66 -2.68
C ALA A 131 -0.96 -10.51 -3.81
N PRO A 132 -2.07 -11.26 -3.80
CA PRO A 132 -3.14 -11.06 -4.77
C PRO A 132 -3.72 -9.66 -4.59
N SER A 133 -3.82 -8.94 -5.69
CA SER A 133 -4.43 -7.61 -5.72
C SER A 133 -5.32 -7.48 -6.94
N ALA A 134 -6.62 -7.53 -6.73
CA ALA A 134 -7.61 -7.32 -7.79
C ALA A 134 -7.51 -5.89 -8.36
N SER A 135 -7.05 -4.95 -7.55
CA SER A 135 -6.88 -3.55 -7.97
C SER A 135 -5.56 -3.27 -8.68
N GLY A 136 -4.60 -4.20 -8.69
CA GLY A 136 -3.24 -3.98 -9.21
C GLY A 136 -2.37 -3.03 -8.36
N ASN A 137 -2.83 -2.67 -7.14
CA ASN A 137 -2.07 -1.88 -6.16
C ASN A 137 -1.28 -2.84 -5.24
N ALA A 138 -0.11 -3.27 -5.68
CA ALA A 138 0.62 -4.37 -5.07
C ALA A 138 1.06 -4.12 -3.61
N VAL A 139 1.40 -2.88 -3.26
CA VAL A 139 1.82 -2.54 -1.88
C VAL A 139 0.61 -2.55 -0.95
N GLU A 140 -0.48 -1.89 -1.33
CA GLU A 140 -1.71 -1.89 -0.53
C GLU A 140 -2.32 -3.29 -0.46
N GLY A 141 -2.25 -4.08 -1.54
CA GLY A 141 -2.64 -5.48 -1.52
C GLY A 141 -1.89 -6.31 -0.47
N LEU A 142 -0.58 -6.07 -0.30
CA LEU A 142 0.21 -6.68 0.76
C LEU A 142 -0.19 -6.16 2.15
N ILE A 143 -0.49 -4.87 2.29
CA ILE A 143 -0.97 -4.28 3.54
C ILE A 143 -2.33 -4.85 3.94
N GLN A 144 -3.26 -5.00 3.00
CA GLN A 144 -4.60 -5.57 3.23
C GLN A 144 -4.57 -7.01 3.76
N GLN A 145 -3.47 -7.74 3.55
CA GLN A 145 -3.27 -9.10 4.07
C GLN A 145 -2.61 -9.14 5.45
N GLN A 146 -2.26 -7.99 6.02
CA GLN A 146 -1.68 -7.95 7.36
C GLN A 146 -2.77 -8.14 8.43
N ALA A 147 -2.37 -8.68 9.57
CA ALA A 147 -3.27 -8.83 10.72
C ALA A 147 -3.76 -7.46 11.21
N GLY A 148 -5.03 -7.35 11.57
CA GLY A 148 -5.67 -6.10 11.99
C GLY A 148 -6.06 -5.16 10.85
N VAL A 149 -5.90 -5.57 9.59
CA VAL A 149 -6.26 -4.79 8.41
C VAL A 149 -7.50 -5.38 7.74
N SER A 150 -8.42 -4.52 7.33
CA SER A 150 -9.61 -4.88 6.58
C SER A 150 -9.83 -3.94 5.40
N THR A 151 -10.58 -4.39 4.41
CA THR A 151 -10.99 -3.59 3.25
C THR A 151 -12.47 -3.76 3.00
N HIS A 152 -13.13 -2.74 2.49
CA HIS A 152 -14.53 -2.80 2.08
C HIS A 152 -14.69 -3.24 0.61
N ASN A 153 -13.64 -3.04 -0.19
CA ASN A 153 -13.67 -3.32 -1.62
C ASN A 153 -12.27 -3.76 -2.08
N GLU A 154 -12.17 -4.95 -2.66
CA GLU A 154 -10.92 -5.51 -3.17
C GLU A 154 -10.33 -4.72 -4.35
N LEU A 155 -11.16 -3.93 -5.04
CA LEU A 155 -10.72 -3.07 -6.14
C LEU A 155 -10.15 -1.75 -5.66
N SER A 156 -10.30 -1.40 -4.37
CA SER A 156 -9.82 -0.16 -3.79
C SER A 156 -8.40 -0.30 -3.24
N SER A 157 -7.64 0.80 -3.30
CA SER A 157 -6.37 0.93 -2.59
C SER A 157 -6.53 1.28 -1.11
N GLN A 158 -7.76 1.57 -0.67
CA GLN A 158 -8.06 1.95 0.70
C GLN A 158 -8.04 0.73 1.62
N TYR A 159 -7.58 0.93 2.84
CA TYR A 159 -7.60 -0.09 3.90
C TYR A 159 -7.90 0.55 5.25
N ASN A 160 -8.53 -0.22 6.10
CA ASN A 160 -8.88 0.14 7.47
C ASN A 160 -8.02 -0.65 8.45
N VAL A 161 -7.58 -0.04 9.55
CA VAL A 161 -6.68 -0.67 10.50
C VAL A 161 -7.25 -0.61 11.90
N ARG A 162 -7.51 -1.80 12.49
CA ARG A 162 -7.96 -1.93 13.88
C ARG A 162 -9.14 -1.02 14.21
N GLY A 163 -10.18 -1.07 13.38
CA GLY A 163 -11.41 -0.31 13.53
C GLY A 163 -11.35 1.15 13.15
N GLY A 164 -10.19 1.66 12.73
CA GLY A 164 -10.09 3.01 12.18
C GLY A 164 -10.42 3.07 10.70
N ALA A 165 -10.86 4.22 10.23
CA ALA A 165 -11.20 4.47 8.85
C ALA A 165 -9.92 4.63 7.97
N PHE A 166 -10.08 4.53 6.64
CA PHE A 166 -8.95 4.62 5.71
C PHE A 166 -8.21 5.97 5.78
N ASP A 167 -8.90 7.04 6.09
CA ASP A 167 -8.33 8.39 6.23
C ASP A 167 -7.56 8.59 7.54
N GLU A 168 -7.64 7.65 8.48
CA GLU A 168 -6.85 7.60 9.71
C GLU A 168 -5.46 6.98 9.52
N ASN A 169 -5.08 6.63 8.30
CA ASN A 169 -3.80 6.04 7.97
C ASN A 169 -2.83 7.10 7.41
N SER A 170 -1.61 7.13 7.93
CA SER A 170 -0.55 7.99 7.40
C SER A 170 0.32 7.24 6.39
N VAL A 171 0.72 7.93 5.33
CA VAL A 171 1.64 7.42 4.32
C VAL A 171 2.82 8.37 4.20
N TYR A 172 4.01 7.82 4.31
CA TYR A 172 5.27 8.54 4.15
C TYR A 172 6.07 7.94 2.99
N ILE A 173 6.67 8.80 2.18
CA ILE A 173 7.65 8.40 1.16
C ILE A 173 8.93 9.18 1.40
N ASN A 174 10.03 8.48 1.68
CA ASN A 174 11.35 9.07 1.97
C ASN A 174 11.30 10.17 3.05
N ASN A 175 10.60 9.93 4.18
CA ASN A 175 10.36 10.86 5.30
C ASN A 175 9.45 12.08 4.98
N VAL A 176 8.84 12.13 3.81
CA VAL A 176 7.85 13.16 3.46
C VAL A 176 6.46 12.57 3.63
N GLU A 177 5.61 13.23 4.42
CA GLU A 177 4.21 12.89 4.57
C GLU A 177 3.46 13.19 3.27
N ILE A 178 2.66 12.23 2.81
CA ILE A 178 1.80 12.40 1.65
C ILE A 178 0.48 12.96 2.12
N TYR A 179 0.17 14.18 1.69
CA TYR A 179 -1.12 14.77 1.96
C TYR A 179 -2.21 14.07 1.14
N ARG A 180 -3.29 13.62 1.80
CA ARG A 180 -4.39 12.88 1.18
C ARG A 180 -3.93 11.72 0.27
N PRO A 181 -3.28 10.70 0.82
CA PRO A 181 -2.78 9.56 0.04
C PRO A 181 -3.91 8.75 -0.62
N PHE A 182 -5.12 8.85 -0.09
CA PHE A 182 -6.33 8.22 -0.61
C PHE A 182 -7.34 9.29 -1.03
N LEU A 183 -7.95 9.10 -2.18
CA LEU A 183 -9.04 9.96 -2.63
C LEU A 183 -10.28 9.74 -1.78
N VAL A 184 -10.93 10.81 -1.34
CA VAL A 184 -12.11 10.73 -0.46
C VAL A 184 -13.37 10.84 -1.30
N ARG A 185 -14.02 9.71 -1.55
CA ARG A 185 -15.35 9.64 -2.10
C ARG A 185 -16.18 8.55 -1.42
N SER A 186 -17.49 8.71 -1.42
CA SER A 186 -18.42 7.75 -0.84
C SER A 186 -18.38 6.38 -1.57
N GLY A 187 -17.66 5.43 -1.01
CA GLY A 187 -17.94 4.00 -1.15
C GLY A 187 -17.54 3.26 -2.42
N GLN A 188 -17.10 3.89 -3.52
CA GLN A 188 -16.84 3.21 -4.79
C GLN A 188 -15.51 3.58 -5.46
N GLN A 189 -14.48 3.84 -4.66
CA GLN A 189 -13.26 4.42 -5.19
C GLN A 189 -12.15 3.44 -5.39
N GLU A 190 -11.85 3.34 -6.63
CA GLU A 190 -10.77 2.62 -7.19
C GLU A 190 -9.77 3.62 -7.73
N GLY A 191 -8.76 3.95 -6.95
CA GLY A 191 -7.69 4.85 -7.38
C GLY A 191 -6.39 4.10 -7.61
N LEU A 192 -5.51 4.67 -8.44
CA LEU A 192 -4.11 4.33 -8.35
C LEU A 192 -3.58 4.81 -7.00
N SER A 193 -2.90 3.90 -6.29
CA SER A 193 -2.07 4.31 -5.16
C SER A 193 -0.97 5.26 -5.63
N ILE A 194 -0.65 6.26 -4.81
CA ILE A 194 0.54 7.09 -5.04
C ILE A 194 1.83 6.27 -4.96
N ILE A 195 1.81 5.11 -4.27
CA ILE A 195 2.98 4.25 -4.12
C ILE A 195 3.20 3.46 -5.40
N ASN A 196 4.37 3.65 -6.00
CA ASN A 196 4.77 2.88 -7.17
C ASN A 196 5.61 1.67 -6.75
N PRO A 197 5.12 0.43 -6.90
CA PRO A 197 5.82 -0.76 -6.42
C PRO A 197 7.18 -0.99 -7.07
N TYR A 198 7.38 -0.53 -8.32
CA TYR A 198 8.68 -0.66 -9.00
C TYR A 198 9.77 0.23 -8.40
N MET A 199 9.39 1.29 -7.68
CA MET A 199 10.32 2.23 -7.04
C MET A 199 10.63 1.88 -5.58
N VAL A 200 9.88 0.96 -4.96
CA VAL A 200 9.98 0.65 -3.53
C VAL A 200 11.18 -0.23 -3.22
N ASP A 201 11.96 0.16 -2.21
CA ASP A 201 13.04 -0.61 -1.59
C ASP A 201 12.58 -1.22 -0.25
N LYS A 202 11.91 -0.40 0.59
CA LYS A 202 11.48 -0.83 1.93
C LYS A 202 10.06 -0.39 2.22
N ILE A 203 9.34 -1.27 2.89
CA ILE A 203 7.97 -1.06 3.35
C ILE A 203 7.98 -1.24 4.86
N GLY A 204 7.80 -0.15 5.60
CA GLY A 204 7.59 -0.17 7.05
C GLY A 204 6.11 0.04 7.35
N PHE A 205 5.47 -0.90 8.03
CA PHE A 205 4.06 -0.80 8.38
C PHE A 205 3.85 -0.94 9.89
N SER A 206 2.99 -0.10 10.45
CA SER A 206 2.61 -0.15 11.86
C SER A 206 1.11 -0.03 12.02
N THR A 207 0.49 -1.01 12.67
CA THR A 207 -0.96 -1.07 12.95
C THR A 207 -1.36 -0.32 14.22
N GLY A 208 -0.46 0.48 14.78
CA GLY A 208 -0.63 1.29 15.98
C GLY A 208 0.65 1.35 16.79
N GLY A 209 0.69 2.16 17.85
CA GLY A 209 1.87 2.31 18.70
C GLY A 209 3.09 2.92 18.00
N TYR A 210 2.93 3.54 16.86
CA TYR A 210 4.04 4.08 16.04
C TYR A 210 4.70 5.31 16.68
N ALA A 211 5.97 5.52 16.31
CA ALA A 211 6.84 6.53 16.88
C ALA A 211 6.36 7.98 16.62
N ALA A 212 6.90 8.94 17.40
CA ALA A 212 6.50 10.35 17.34
C ALA A 212 6.82 11.05 16.01
N LYS A 213 7.73 10.51 15.20
CA LYS A 213 8.03 11.04 13.85
C LYS A 213 6.85 10.98 12.90
N TYR A 214 5.92 10.02 13.10
CA TYR A 214 4.69 9.90 12.32
C TYR A 214 3.59 10.71 12.99
N GLY A 215 2.96 11.61 12.24
CA GLY A 215 2.01 12.57 12.79
C GLY A 215 0.59 12.43 12.29
N ASP A 216 -0.28 13.08 13.03
CA ASP A 216 -1.61 13.53 12.65
C ASP A 216 -2.55 12.48 12.05
N LYS A 217 -2.41 11.22 12.48
CA LYS A 217 -3.28 10.08 12.15
C LYS A 217 -3.43 9.18 13.36
N MET A 218 -4.53 8.42 13.42
CA MET A 218 -4.92 7.67 14.62
C MET A 218 -4.84 6.16 14.45
N SER A 219 -4.73 5.63 13.22
CA SER A 219 -4.82 4.18 13.02
C SER A 219 -3.51 3.52 12.65
N SER A 220 -2.86 3.92 11.57
CA SER A 220 -1.63 3.28 11.12
C SER A 220 -0.61 4.26 10.54
N ALA A 221 0.62 3.77 10.39
CA ALA A 221 1.68 4.47 9.66
C ALA A 221 2.33 3.52 8.64
N LEU A 222 2.35 3.94 7.38
CA LEU A 222 3.02 3.28 6.27
C LEU A 222 4.21 4.14 5.85
N ASP A 223 5.42 3.62 5.99
CA ASP A 223 6.69 4.30 5.70
C ASP A 223 7.40 3.62 4.53
N ILE A 224 7.40 4.28 3.39
CA ILE A 224 7.98 3.79 2.15
C ILE A 224 9.33 4.44 1.90
N THR A 225 10.31 3.62 1.59
CA THR A 225 11.61 4.11 1.10
C THR A 225 11.76 3.69 -0.36
N TYR A 226 12.05 4.65 -1.24
CA TYR A 226 12.35 4.37 -2.64
C TYR A 226 13.78 3.88 -2.81
N LYS A 227 13.96 2.94 -3.74
CA LYS A 227 15.24 2.32 -4.03
C LYS A 227 16.22 3.30 -4.69
N LYS A 228 17.50 3.03 -4.48
CA LYS A 228 18.58 3.68 -5.18
C LYS A 228 19.34 2.67 -5.99
N LEU A 229 19.49 2.96 -7.27
CA LEU A 229 20.27 2.15 -8.16
C LEU A 229 21.74 2.55 -8.05
N GLU A 230 22.54 1.66 -7.48
CA GLU A 230 23.99 1.84 -7.37
C GLU A 230 24.70 0.68 -8.08
N PRO A 231 25.61 0.98 -9.04
CA PRO A 231 26.36 -0.05 -9.75
C PRO A 231 27.33 -0.73 -8.79
N LYS A 232 27.34 -2.06 -8.77
CA LYS A 232 28.25 -2.87 -7.96
C LYS A 232 29.57 -3.13 -8.68
N GLY A 233 30.69 -3.21 -7.94
CA GLY A 233 32.02 -3.52 -8.44
C GLY A 233 32.58 -2.44 -9.36
N SER A 234 33.14 -2.84 -10.50
CA SER A 234 33.79 -1.96 -11.50
C SER A 234 32.83 -1.28 -12.46
N LYS A 235 31.52 -1.59 -12.42
CA LYS A 235 30.52 -0.99 -13.32
C LYS A 235 30.38 0.51 -13.06
N LYS A 236 30.30 1.30 -14.14
CA LYS A 236 30.09 2.77 -14.06
C LYS A 236 28.63 3.15 -13.91
N SER A 237 27.74 2.36 -14.48
CA SER A 237 26.28 2.58 -14.44
C SER A 237 25.52 1.26 -14.40
N ILE A 238 24.27 1.34 -13.98
CA ILE A 238 23.29 0.28 -14.03
C ILE A 238 21.99 0.84 -14.57
N THR A 239 21.30 0.09 -15.40
CA THR A 239 19.96 0.40 -15.88
C THR A 239 19.04 -0.76 -15.58
N GLU A 240 17.80 -0.45 -15.24
CA GLU A 240 16.73 -1.44 -15.14
C GLU A 240 15.46 -0.89 -15.77
N GLY A 241 14.59 -1.75 -16.23
CA GLY A 241 13.32 -1.37 -16.81
C GLY A 241 12.32 -2.49 -16.74
N THR A 242 11.05 -2.13 -16.64
CA THR A 242 9.92 -3.05 -16.66
C THR A 242 8.83 -2.44 -17.53
N LEU A 243 8.29 -3.25 -18.42
CA LEU A 243 7.07 -2.95 -19.17
C LEU A 243 6.06 -4.04 -18.84
N SER A 244 4.89 -3.65 -18.37
CA SER A 244 3.80 -4.54 -18.00
C SER A 244 2.52 -4.09 -18.68
N ALA A 245 1.73 -5.04 -19.16
CA ALA A 245 0.40 -4.79 -19.70
C ALA A 245 -0.55 -5.89 -19.28
N SER A 246 -1.75 -5.51 -18.90
CA SER A 246 -2.83 -6.41 -18.46
C SER A 246 -4.19 -5.86 -18.88
N LEU A 247 -5.26 -6.59 -18.59
CA LEU A 247 -6.64 -6.08 -18.77
C LEU A 247 -6.94 -4.88 -17.86
N LEU A 248 -6.16 -4.69 -16.78
CA LEU A 248 -6.34 -3.59 -15.82
C LEU A 248 -5.53 -2.35 -16.18
N GLY A 249 -4.65 -2.41 -17.19
CA GLY A 249 -3.83 -1.28 -17.61
C GLY A 249 -2.44 -1.65 -18.08
N ALA A 250 -1.59 -0.64 -18.13
CA ALA A 250 -0.20 -0.78 -18.56
C ALA A 250 0.72 0.09 -17.69
N ASP A 251 1.92 -0.43 -17.42
CA ASP A 251 2.94 0.25 -16.63
C ASP A 251 4.27 0.23 -17.41
N ALA A 252 4.97 1.34 -17.39
CA ALA A 252 6.33 1.45 -17.89
C ALA A 252 7.22 2.04 -16.79
N TYR A 253 8.27 1.35 -16.44
CA TYR A 253 9.26 1.77 -15.45
C TYR A 253 10.65 1.77 -16.07
N PHE A 254 11.42 2.80 -15.78
CA PHE A 254 12.82 2.94 -16.16
C PHE A 254 13.65 3.51 -15.03
N GLY A 255 14.77 2.86 -14.72
CA GLY A 255 15.74 3.30 -13.72
C GLY A 255 17.16 3.37 -14.29
N LEU A 256 17.87 4.43 -13.92
CA LEU A 256 19.28 4.66 -14.23
C LEU A 256 20.04 4.91 -12.92
N GLY A 257 21.11 4.18 -12.70
CA GLY A 257 22.00 4.36 -11.56
C GLY A 257 23.45 4.57 -11.96
N THR A 258 24.11 5.50 -11.30
CA THR A 258 25.56 5.70 -11.31
C THR A 258 26.06 5.74 -9.85
N LYS A 259 27.37 5.87 -9.64
CA LYS A 259 27.92 6.02 -8.27
C LYS A 259 27.43 7.29 -7.53
N LYS A 260 26.90 8.28 -8.24
CA LYS A 260 26.48 9.58 -7.67
C LYS A 260 25.02 9.90 -7.91
N LEU A 261 24.40 9.30 -8.92
CA LEU A 261 23.04 9.61 -9.35
C LEU A 261 22.23 8.33 -9.46
N SER A 262 21.03 8.35 -8.91
CA SER A 262 19.98 7.38 -9.14
C SER A 262 18.75 8.11 -9.64
N TRP A 263 18.19 7.71 -10.77
CA TRP A 263 17.03 8.32 -11.39
C TRP A 263 16.05 7.24 -11.81
N LEU A 264 14.86 7.28 -11.24
CA LEU A 264 13.77 6.35 -11.47
C LEU A 264 12.59 7.09 -12.07
N ASN A 265 11.95 6.50 -13.06
CA ASN A 265 10.77 7.06 -13.73
C ASN A 265 9.73 5.96 -13.95
N SER A 266 8.47 6.33 -13.85
CA SER A 266 7.39 5.43 -14.18
C SER A 266 6.17 6.19 -14.69
N VAL A 267 5.52 5.59 -15.68
CA VAL A 267 4.19 5.97 -16.16
C VAL A 267 3.28 4.79 -15.92
N ARG A 268 2.09 5.02 -15.33
CA ARG A 268 1.10 3.99 -15.11
C ARG A 268 -0.24 4.46 -15.65
N TYR A 269 -0.87 3.59 -16.42
CA TYR A 269 -2.27 3.72 -16.83
C TYR A 269 -3.06 2.54 -16.28
N LYS A 270 -4.20 2.82 -15.65
CA LYS A 270 -5.06 1.80 -15.07
C LYS A 270 -6.51 2.06 -15.39
N THR A 271 -7.27 0.97 -15.59
CA THR A 271 -8.72 1.00 -15.74
C THR A 271 -9.33 -0.28 -15.18
N ASN A 272 -10.39 -0.16 -14.39
CA ASN A 272 -11.15 -1.30 -13.87
C ASN A 272 -12.42 -1.55 -14.68
N ARG A 273 -12.57 -0.88 -15.82
CA ARG A 273 -13.77 -0.94 -16.68
C ARG A 273 -14.21 -2.35 -17.00
N TYR A 274 -13.28 -3.23 -17.30
CA TYR A 274 -13.59 -4.62 -17.69
C TYR A 274 -14.08 -5.47 -16.52
N LEU A 275 -13.50 -5.30 -15.33
CA LEU A 275 -13.95 -6.00 -14.12
C LEU A 275 -15.35 -5.54 -13.70
N LEU A 276 -15.58 -4.23 -13.70
CA LEU A 276 -16.87 -3.67 -13.33
C LEU A 276 -17.97 -3.98 -14.35
N GLY A 277 -17.63 -4.09 -15.62
CA GLY A 277 -18.57 -4.49 -16.67
C GLY A 277 -19.03 -5.95 -16.57
N SER A 278 -18.31 -6.80 -15.84
CA SER A 278 -18.68 -8.21 -15.61
C SER A 278 -19.53 -8.41 -14.34
N THR A 279 -19.68 -7.40 -13.50
CA THR A 279 -20.50 -7.45 -12.29
C THR A 279 -21.87 -6.83 -12.57
N ASP A 280 -22.91 -7.31 -11.87
CA ASP A 280 -24.25 -6.72 -11.92
C ASP A 280 -24.28 -5.40 -11.16
N THR A 281 -23.72 -4.37 -11.80
CA THR A 281 -23.62 -3.02 -11.22
C THR A 281 -24.87 -2.18 -11.53
N LYS A 282 -25.15 -1.21 -10.63
CA LYS A 282 -26.26 -0.22 -10.78
C LYS A 282 -26.11 0.70 -11.99
N GLY A 283 -25.01 0.60 -12.74
CA GLY A 283 -24.74 1.41 -13.91
C GLY A 283 -23.42 1.02 -14.57
N GLU A 284 -23.06 1.75 -15.62
CA GLU A 284 -21.80 1.59 -16.33
C GLU A 284 -20.73 2.49 -15.72
N TYR A 285 -19.74 1.90 -15.06
CA TYR A 285 -18.57 2.58 -14.52
C TYR A 285 -17.40 2.52 -15.49
N LYS A 286 -16.78 3.68 -15.77
CA LYS A 286 -15.62 3.81 -16.64
C LYS A 286 -14.51 4.59 -15.95
N PRO A 287 -13.89 4.06 -14.88
CA PRO A 287 -12.75 4.69 -14.26
C PRO A 287 -11.52 4.54 -15.13
N ASN A 288 -10.72 5.60 -15.20
CA ASN A 288 -9.39 5.55 -15.77
C ASN A 288 -8.44 6.47 -15.01
N PHE A 289 -7.22 6.00 -14.84
CA PHE A 289 -6.20 6.63 -14.02
C PHE A 289 -4.91 6.67 -14.80
N LEU A 290 -4.28 7.83 -14.81
CA LEU A 290 -2.97 8.03 -15.40
C LEU A 290 -2.08 8.72 -14.38
N ASP A 291 -0.91 8.17 -14.12
CA ASP A 291 0.10 8.88 -13.35
C ASP A 291 1.49 8.78 -13.98
N TYR A 292 2.26 9.84 -13.76
CA TYR A 292 3.70 9.88 -14.00
C TYR A 292 4.40 10.17 -12.68
N GLN A 293 5.42 9.37 -12.37
CA GLN A 293 6.22 9.57 -11.18
C GLN A 293 7.71 9.51 -11.48
N THR A 294 8.47 10.38 -10.86
CA THR A 294 9.92 10.40 -10.95
C THR A 294 10.57 10.53 -9.57
N TYR A 295 11.65 9.83 -9.36
CA TYR A 295 12.51 9.97 -8.17
C TYR A 295 13.96 10.12 -8.61
N LEU A 296 14.59 11.19 -8.19
CA LEU A 296 15.98 11.49 -8.45
C LEU A 296 16.72 11.63 -7.13
N SER A 297 17.82 10.90 -6.96
CA SER A 297 18.72 11.01 -5.81
C SER A 297 20.14 11.26 -6.30
N TYR A 298 20.69 12.41 -5.94
CA TYR A 298 22.03 12.82 -6.30
C TYR A 298 22.92 12.99 -5.08
N SER A 299 24.01 12.25 -5.04
CA SER A 299 25.01 12.30 -3.95
C SER A 299 26.37 12.65 -4.54
N PRO A 300 26.71 13.96 -4.67
CA PRO A 300 28.00 14.39 -5.26
C PRO A 300 29.19 13.87 -4.47
N ASN A 301 29.03 13.71 -3.16
CA ASN A 301 30.02 13.15 -2.24
C ASN A 301 29.32 12.52 -1.00
N LYS A 302 30.07 11.93 -0.08
CA LYS A 302 29.53 11.29 1.14
C LYS A 302 28.83 12.26 2.11
N ARG A 303 29.06 13.58 1.98
CA ARG A 303 28.52 14.59 2.89
C ARG A 303 27.20 15.20 2.42
N TRP A 304 26.94 15.22 1.12
CA TRP A 304 25.77 15.88 0.54
C TRP A 304 24.92 14.90 -0.24
N LYS A 305 23.63 15.01 -0.05
CA LYS A 305 22.63 14.27 -0.78
C LYS A 305 21.46 15.20 -1.14
N VAL A 306 20.99 15.14 -2.36
CA VAL A 306 19.80 15.84 -2.87
C VAL A 306 18.83 14.79 -3.40
N ASP A 307 17.60 14.84 -2.92
CA ASP A 307 16.52 13.95 -3.37
C ASP A 307 15.38 14.80 -3.95
N PHE A 308 14.83 14.37 -5.07
CA PHE A 308 13.64 14.95 -5.65
C PHE A 308 12.62 13.86 -5.99
N ILE A 309 11.35 14.07 -5.58
CA ILE A 309 10.22 13.26 -6.00
C ILE A 309 9.24 14.18 -6.72
N GLY A 310 8.75 13.76 -7.88
CA GLY A 310 7.67 14.40 -8.61
C GLY A 310 6.59 13.39 -8.97
N ASN A 311 5.33 13.77 -8.83
CA ASN A 311 4.18 12.98 -9.23
C ASN A 311 3.12 13.88 -9.87
N ILE A 312 2.56 13.41 -10.98
CA ILE A 312 1.39 14.00 -11.63
C ILE A 312 0.39 12.88 -11.83
N SER A 313 -0.83 13.06 -11.34
CA SER A 313 -1.90 12.07 -11.42
C SER A 313 -3.18 12.71 -11.92
N ASP A 314 -3.82 12.12 -12.93
CA ASP A 314 -5.10 12.54 -13.49
C ASP A 314 -6.07 11.34 -13.48
N ASN A 315 -7.05 11.40 -12.59
CA ASN A 315 -8.00 10.34 -12.36
C ASN A 315 -9.39 10.78 -12.81
N HIS A 316 -10.02 9.96 -13.65
CA HIS A 316 -11.36 10.21 -14.18
C HIS A 316 -12.30 9.09 -13.79
N TYR A 317 -13.50 9.47 -13.37
CA TYR A 317 -14.60 8.57 -13.09
C TYR A 317 -15.81 9.01 -13.92
N ASN A 318 -16.27 8.12 -14.79
CA ASN A 318 -17.52 8.34 -15.51
C ASN A 318 -18.51 7.26 -15.10
N PHE A 319 -19.70 7.66 -14.73
CA PHE A 319 -20.78 6.77 -14.37
C PHE A 319 -22.03 7.11 -15.17
N THR A 320 -22.66 6.11 -15.75
CA THR A 320 -23.95 6.20 -16.42
C THR A 320 -24.88 5.16 -15.80
N PRO A 321 -25.97 5.56 -15.15
CA PRO A 321 -26.90 4.62 -14.56
C PRO A 321 -27.59 3.78 -15.63
N LYS A 322 -27.99 2.54 -15.28
CA LYS A 322 -28.73 1.64 -16.17
C LYS A 322 -30.15 1.45 -15.68
N ASP A 323 -31.06 1.33 -16.61
CA ASP A 323 -32.43 0.96 -16.35
C ASP A 323 -32.52 -0.38 -15.63
N ARG A 324 -33.55 -0.52 -14.79
CA ARG A 324 -33.73 -1.71 -13.95
C ARG A 324 -35.19 -2.12 -13.92
N GLU A 325 -35.36 -3.42 -13.87
CA GLU A 325 -36.63 -4.04 -13.55
C GLU A 325 -36.40 -5.10 -12.47
N THR A 326 -37.25 -5.07 -11.45
CA THR A 326 -37.20 -6.03 -10.33
C THR A 326 -38.62 -6.47 -10.03
N THR A 327 -38.87 -7.78 -10.09
CA THR A 327 -40.16 -8.37 -9.71
C THR A 327 -40.06 -8.94 -8.30
N PHE A 328 -41.08 -8.72 -7.48
CA PHE A 328 -41.17 -9.22 -6.10
C PHE A 328 -42.64 -9.43 -5.71
N GLY A 329 -42.86 -10.22 -4.68
CA GLY A 329 -44.19 -10.49 -4.14
C GLY A 329 -44.44 -11.99 -3.98
N THR A 330 -45.73 -12.37 -3.80
CA THR A 330 -46.20 -13.76 -3.73
C THR A 330 -46.68 -14.19 -5.10
N GLN A 331 -46.99 -15.50 -5.29
CA GLN A 331 -47.53 -16.01 -6.55
C GLN A 331 -48.89 -15.36 -6.93
N GLU A 332 -49.62 -14.90 -5.95
CA GLU A 332 -50.95 -14.26 -6.17
C GLU A 332 -50.88 -12.73 -6.22
N ASN A 333 -49.69 -12.14 -5.97
CA ASN A 333 -49.54 -10.68 -5.96
C ASN A 333 -48.11 -10.33 -6.35
N VAL A 334 -47.79 -10.47 -7.63
CA VAL A 334 -46.48 -10.11 -8.19
C VAL A 334 -46.47 -8.64 -8.58
N LYS A 335 -45.50 -7.92 -8.10
CA LYS A 335 -45.26 -6.51 -8.43
C LYS A 335 -43.99 -6.39 -9.28
N SER A 336 -44.01 -5.52 -10.27
CA SER A 336 -42.87 -5.11 -11.07
C SER A 336 -42.49 -3.70 -10.72
N PHE A 337 -41.25 -3.49 -10.29
CA PHE A 337 -40.66 -2.20 -10.07
C PHE A 337 -39.65 -1.91 -11.16
N ARG A 338 -39.92 -0.89 -11.99
CA ARG A 338 -39.05 -0.46 -13.08
C ARG A 338 -38.51 0.91 -12.78
N VAL A 339 -37.24 1.13 -13.08
CA VAL A 339 -36.60 2.44 -13.00
C VAL A 339 -35.88 2.71 -14.31
N TYR A 340 -36.26 3.79 -14.95
CA TYR A 340 -35.62 4.33 -16.14
C TYR A 340 -34.72 5.48 -15.74
N PHE A 341 -33.47 5.46 -16.20
CA PHE A 341 -32.48 6.48 -15.87
C PHE A 341 -32.07 7.28 -17.11
N ASP A 342 -31.83 8.57 -16.89
CA ASP A 342 -31.16 9.45 -17.83
C ASP A 342 -30.10 10.28 -17.13
N GLY A 343 -29.05 10.65 -17.86
CA GLY A 343 -27.98 11.46 -17.33
C GLY A 343 -26.70 10.71 -17.04
N HIS A 344 -25.77 11.40 -16.44
CA HIS A 344 -24.44 10.85 -16.17
C HIS A 344 -23.71 11.60 -15.06
N GLU A 345 -22.69 10.96 -14.50
CA GLU A 345 -21.73 11.54 -13.57
C GLU A 345 -20.34 11.56 -14.18
N LYS A 346 -19.63 12.68 -14.00
CA LYS A 346 -18.25 12.88 -14.45
C LYS A 346 -17.44 13.52 -13.35
N ASP A 347 -16.46 12.78 -12.85
CA ASP A 347 -15.55 13.27 -11.83
C ASP A 347 -14.13 13.28 -12.35
N ARG A 348 -13.36 14.26 -11.90
CA ARG A 348 -11.95 14.38 -12.20
C ARG A 348 -11.16 14.81 -10.97
N PHE A 349 -10.06 14.13 -10.73
CA PHE A 349 -9.11 14.43 -9.65
C PHE A 349 -7.72 14.59 -10.25
N LEU A 350 -7.30 15.84 -10.42
CA LEU A 350 -5.98 16.19 -10.94
C LEU A 350 -5.06 16.57 -9.78
N THR A 351 -3.96 15.85 -9.61
CA THR A 351 -3.03 16.05 -8.50
C THR A 351 -1.61 16.26 -9.00
N TYR A 352 -0.93 17.26 -8.44
CA TYR A 352 0.49 17.52 -8.59
C TYR A 352 1.15 17.42 -7.21
N PHE A 353 2.20 16.65 -7.11
CA PHE A 353 2.99 16.54 -5.90
C PHE A 353 4.47 16.59 -6.22
N GLY A 354 5.21 17.38 -5.47
CA GLY A 354 6.66 17.50 -5.62
C GLY A 354 7.36 17.66 -4.29
N THR A 355 8.53 17.06 -4.14
CA THR A 355 9.39 17.24 -2.96
C THR A 355 10.82 17.49 -3.38
N LEU A 356 11.52 18.33 -2.62
CA LEU A 356 12.96 18.54 -2.74
C LEU A 356 13.57 18.39 -1.34
N GLY A 357 14.51 17.46 -1.21
CA GLY A 357 15.23 17.20 0.02
C GLY A 357 16.73 17.46 -0.15
N ILE A 358 17.32 18.18 0.78
CA ILE A 358 18.76 18.39 0.85
C ILE A 358 19.23 17.86 2.21
N THR A 359 20.10 16.87 2.19
CA THR A 359 20.70 16.29 3.40
C THR A 359 22.19 16.55 3.44
N ARG A 360 22.66 17.03 4.58
CA ARG A 360 24.08 17.18 4.88
C ARG A 360 24.47 16.26 6.04
N ASN A 361 25.38 15.36 5.80
CA ASN A 361 26.06 14.58 6.83
C ASN A 361 27.17 15.46 7.43
N ILE A 362 26.94 15.93 8.66
CA ILE A 362 27.92 16.75 9.40
C ILE A 362 29.05 15.85 9.86
N THR A 363 28.68 14.69 10.42
CA THR A 363 29.57 13.59 10.79
C THR A 363 28.97 12.27 10.31
N ASP A 364 29.67 11.15 10.49
CA ASP A 364 29.14 9.81 10.22
C ASP A 364 27.95 9.45 11.15
N LYS A 365 27.76 10.21 12.24
CA LYS A 365 26.70 10.00 13.24
C LYS A 365 25.60 11.05 13.20
N THR A 366 25.83 12.20 12.56
CA THR A 366 24.92 13.34 12.61
C THR A 366 24.61 13.82 11.22
N SER A 367 23.33 13.96 10.91
CA SER A 367 22.86 14.57 9.66
C SER A 367 21.77 15.61 9.91
N ILE A 368 21.75 16.62 9.05
CA ILE A 368 20.69 17.63 8.95
C ILE A 368 20.05 17.50 7.57
N SER A 369 18.73 17.53 7.51
CA SER A 369 17.96 17.49 6.27
C SER A 369 16.95 18.62 6.24
N LEU A 370 16.90 19.34 5.12
CA LEU A 370 15.85 20.29 4.78
C LEU A 370 15.00 19.66 3.67
N LEU A 371 13.70 19.50 3.93
CA LEU A 371 12.75 18.90 3.01
C LEU A 371 11.66 19.93 2.69
N GLY A 372 11.49 20.26 1.42
CA GLY A 372 10.37 21.05 0.94
C GLY A 372 9.38 20.17 0.20
N SER A 373 8.08 20.36 0.37
CA SER A 373 7.07 19.70 -0.44
C SER A 373 5.96 20.65 -0.87
N ALA A 374 5.43 20.40 -2.05
CA ALA A 374 4.28 21.11 -2.61
C ALA A 374 3.27 20.07 -3.09
N PHE A 375 2.04 20.21 -2.62
CA PHE A 375 0.89 19.42 -3.05
C PHE A 375 -0.17 20.36 -3.60
N TYR A 376 -0.75 20.00 -4.74
CA TYR A 376 -1.89 20.68 -5.32
C TYR A 376 -2.85 19.64 -5.87
N THR A 377 -4.13 19.76 -5.53
CA THR A 377 -5.19 18.98 -6.16
C THR A 377 -6.33 19.87 -6.63
N LYS A 378 -6.95 19.49 -7.75
CA LYS A 378 -8.19 20.03 -8.25
C LYS A 378 -9.17 18.89 -8.43
N GLU A 379 -10.25 18.96 -7.68
CA GLU A 379 -11.30 17.93 -7.65
C GLU A 379 -12.57 18.53 -8.24
N GLN A 380 -13.20 17.78 -9.12
CA GLN A 380 -14.47 18.15 -9.76
C GLN A 380 -15.39 16.94 -9.69
N GLU A 381 -16.59 17.15 -9.20
CA GLU A 381 -17.66 16.16 -9.17
C GLU A 381 -18.89 16.80 -9.81
N LYS A 382 -19.38 16.21 -10.89
CA LYS A 382 -20.46 16.76 -11.70
C LYS A 382 -21.42 15.65 -12.08
N TYR A 383 -22.65 15.78 -11.68
CA TYR A 383 -23.70 14.89 -12.17
C TYR A 383 -25.02 15.62 -12.38
N ASP A 384 -25.75 15.12 -13.35
CA ASP A 384 -27.15 15.35 -13.62
C ASP A 384 -27.75 13.98 -13.88
N ILE A 385 -28.55 13.49 -12.95
CA ILE A 385 -29.17 12.16 -13.02
C ILE A 385 -30.65 12.28 -12.76
N GLN A 386 -31.46 11.86 -13.72
CA GLN A 386 -32.88 11.73 -13.59
C GLN A 386 -33.23 10.24 -13.50
N GLY A 387 -34.14 9.90 -12.61
CA GLY A 387 -34.73 8.57 -12.52
C GLY A 387 -36.24 8.67 -12.53
N GLN A 388 -36.89 7.84 -13.36
CA GLN A 388 -38.32 7.65 -13.36
C GLN A 388 -38.62 6.23 -12.90
N TYR A 389 -39.46 6.07 -11.89
CA TYR A 389 -39.81 4.76 -11.36
C TYR A 389 -41.30 4.49 -11.49
N TRP A 390 -41.59 3.21 -11.76
CA TRP A 390 -42.92 2.67 -11.96
C TRP A 390 -43.06 1.43 -11.10
N LEU A 391 -44.15 1.40 -10.34
CA LEU A 391 -44.55 0.22 -9.58
C LEU A 391 -45.86 -0.29 -10.13
N ASP A 392 -45.86 -1.44 -10.77
CA ASP A 392 -47.02 -2.06 -11.39
C ASP A 392 -47.37 -3.38 -10.70
N GLN A 393 -48.64 -3.68 -10.62
CA GLN A 393 -49.13 -5.02 -10.30
C GLN A 393 -49.16 -5.86 -11.56
N THR A 394 -48.39 -6.94 -11.62
CA THR A 394 -48.14 -7.68 -12.84
C THR A 394 -49.40 -8.37 -13.38
N GLU A 395 -50.28 -8.89 -12.48
CA GLU A 395 -51.47 -9.62 -12.86
C GLU A 395 -52.59 -8.72 -13.41
N THR A 396 -52.75 -7.55 -12.85
CA THR A 396 -53.82 -6.63 -13.24
C THR A 396 -53.34 -5.57 -14.22
N SER A 397 -52.05 -5.46 -14.46
CA SER A 397 -51.37 -4.36 -15.16
C SER A 397 -51.73 -2.98 -14.55
N GLU A 398 -52.12 -2.97 -13.28
CA GLU A 398 -52.47 -1.75 -12.56
C GLU A 398 -51.21 -1.03 -12.12
N ASN A 399 -51.11 0.27 -12.42
CA ASN A 399 -50.04 1.13 -11.96
C ASN A 399 -50.31 1.55 -10.52
N LEU A 400 -49.46 1.07 -9.58
CA LEU A 400 -49.60 1.37 -8.16
C LEU A 400 -48.83 2.64 -7.76
N GLY A 401 -47.90 3.10 -8.57
CA GLY A 401 -47.17 4.32 -8.29
C GLY A 401 -46.18 4.66 -9.39
N VAL A 402 -46.07 5.94 -9.63
CA VAL A 402 -45.10 6.57 -10.54
C VAL A 402 -44.43 7.69 -9.80
N GLY A 403 -43.15 7.86 -10.00
CA GLY A 403 -42.42 9.00 -9.45
C GLY A 403 -41.19 9.32 -10.27
N THR A 404 -40.73 10.53 -10.09
CA THR A 404 -39.50 11.04 -10.73
C THR A 404 -38.62 11.68 -9.68
N TYR A 405 -37.32 11.45 -9.81
CA TYR A 405 -36.34 12.23 -9.07
C TYR A 405 -35.29 12.80 -10.01
N PHE A 406 -34.72 13.92 -9.60
CA PHE A 406 -33.62 14.56 -10.29
C PHE A 406 -32.56 14.97 -9.30
N GLU A 407 -31.34 14.54 -9.53
CA GLU A 407 -30.18 14.86 -8.72
C GLU A 407 -29.19 15.69 -9.54
N HIS A 408 -28.72 16.78 -8.94
CA HIS A 408 -27.75 17.68 -9.54
C HIS A 408 -26.61 17.95 -8.58
N ALA A 409 -25.36 17.91 -9.09
CA ALA A 409 -24.21 18.42 -8.37
C ALA A 409 -23.19 19.10 -9.28
N ARG A 410 -22.60 20.17 -8.75
CA ARG A 410 -21.45 20.89 -9.30
C ARG A 410 -20.52 21.23 -8.16
N ASN A 411 -19.65 20.25 -7.83
CA ASN A 411 -18.74 20.36 -6.71
C ASN A 411 -17.32 20.55 -7.21
N TYR A 412 -16.68 21.59 -6.72
CA TYR A 412 -15.32 21.94 -7.04
C TYR A 412 -14.54 22.14 -5.75
N LEU A 413 -13.43 21.47 -5.62
CA LEU A 413 -12.48 21.67 -4.53
C LEU A 413 -11.08 21.80 -5.10
N SER A 414 -10.35 22.79 -4.63
CA SER A 414 -8.90 22.88 -4.86
C SER A 414 -8.18 22.98 -3.53
N ALA A 415 -7.10 22.21 -3.38
CA ALA A 415 -6.27 22.28 -2.19
C ALA A 415 -4.80 22.48 -2.59
N ARG A 416 -4.15 23.44 -1.97
CA ARG A 416 -2.72 23.70 -2.08
C ARG A 416 -2.10 23.59 -0.70
N VAL A 417 -1.11 22.71 -0.55
CA VAL A 417 -0.36 22.55 0.70
C VAL A 417 1.12 22.66 0.41
N LEU A 418 1.75 23.66 1.00
CA LEU A 418 3.20 23.85 0.95
C LEU A 418 3.79 23.48 2.31
N SER A 419 4.86 22.72 2.34
CA SER A 419 5.50 22.28 3.58
C SER A 419 7.02 22.45 3.51
N ALA A 420 7.60 22.89 4.63
CA ALA A 420 9.04 22.91 4.85
C ALA A 420 9.35 22.21 6.17
N LYS A 421 10.22 21.20 6.13
CA LYS A 421 10.62 20.37 7.29
C LYS A 421 12.13 20.43 7.46
N LEU A 422 12.57 20.85 8.64
CA LEU A 422 13.96 20.75 9.08
C LEU A 422 14.07 19.55 10.02
N MET A 423 14.98 18.63 9.74
CA MET A 423 15.16 17.40 10.50
C MET A 423 16.63 17.21 10.88
N LEU A 424 16.89 16.84 12.11
CA LEU A 424 18.19 16.46 12.64
C LEU A 424 18.14 15.02 13.14
N LYS A 425 19.12 14.23 12.71
CA LYS A 425 19.33 12.85 13.18
C LYS A 425 20.71 12.72 13.79
N HIS A 426 20.78 12.09 14.98
CA HIS A 426 22.03 11.76 15.64
C HIS A 426 22.01 10.32 16.13
N LYS A 427 22.91 9.50 15.57
CA LYS A 427 22.96 8.07 15.87
C LYS A 427 24.26 7.68 16.54
N THR A 428 24.16 7.06 17.71
CA THR A 428 25.26 6.46 18.45
C THR A 428 25.06 4.95 18.55
N LYS A 429 25.94 4.25 19.27
CA LYS A 429 25.75 2.80 19.53
C LYS A 429 24.47 2.51 20.33
N LYS A 430 24.08 3.40 21.26
CA LYS A 430 22.95 3.21 22.16
C LYS A 430 21.73 4.06 21.83
N HIS A 431 21.92 5.23 21.28
CA HIS A 431 20.87 6.23 21.03
C HIS A 431 20.70 6.48 19.53
N ASP A 432 19.46 6.63 19.09
CA ASP A 432 19.08 7.06 17.75
C ASP A 432 18.07 8.20 17.92
N ILE A 433 18.60 9.41 18.04
CA ILE A 433 17.84 10.63 18.32
C ILE A 433 17.41 11.26 17.01
N GLU A 434 16.15 11.58 16.90
CA GLU A 434 15.60 12.29 15.76
C GLU A 434 14.68 13.41 16.24
N MET A 435 14.91 14.63 15.73
CA MET A 435 14.02 15.76 15.93
C MET A 435 13.70 16.43 14.60
N ALA A 436 12.51 16.98 14.49
CA ALA A 436 12.17 17.83 13.36
C ALA A 436 11.16 18.91 13.73
N TYR A 437 11.22 19.98 12.95
CA TYR A 437 10.22 21.04 12.91
C TYR A 437 9.66 21.13 11.48
N THR A 438 8.35 21.20 11.36
CA THR A 438 7.64 21.31 10.07
C THR A 438 6.70 22.51 10.12
N TYR A 439 6.77 23.33 9.10
CA TYR A 439 5.79 24.38 8.82
C TYR A 439 5.00 24.02 7.57
N LYS A 440 3.67 24.04 7.66
CA LYS A 440 2.76 23.81 6.53
C LYS A 440 1.86 25.02 6.33
N LYS A 441 1.67 25.44 5.08
CA LYS A 441 0.67 26.44 4.68
C LYS A 441 -0.38 25.74 3.84
N GLU A 442 -1.63 25.81 4.30
CA GLU A 442 -2.78 25.16 3.71
C GLU A 442 -3.70 26.24 3.12
N HIS A 443 -4.06 26.09 1.85
CA HIS A 443 -5.07 26.90 1.17
C HIS A 443 -6.03 25.96 0.47
N ILE A 444 -7.27 25.90 0.92
CA ILE A 444 -8.31 25.03 0.39
C ILE A 444 -9.51 25.90 0.02
N SER A 445 -9.97 25.79 -1.23
CA SER A 445 -11.15 26.49 -1.73
C SER A 445 -12.18 25.49 -2.22
N GLU A 446 -13.41 25.69 -1.80
CA GLU A 446 -14.56 24.87 -2.13
C GLU A 446 -15.67 25.74 -2.73
N ASN A 447 -16.27 25.23 -3.80
CA ASN A 447 -17.53 25.74 -4.33
C ASN A 447 -18.42 24.55 -4.68
N SER A 448 -19.49 24.35 -3.93
CA SER A 448 -20.38 23.20 -4.09
C SER A 448 -21.82 23.68 -4.19
N VAL A 449 -22.51 23.13 -5.19
CA VAL A 449 -23.96 23.30 -5.38
C VAL A 449 -24.55 21.92 -5.63
N GLU A 450 -25.41 21.49 -4.73
CA GLU A 450 -26.14 20.23 -4.85
C GLU A 450 -27.62 20.46 -4.61
N TYR A 451 -28.47 19.77 -5.36
CA TYR A 451 -29.89 19.70 -5.04
C TYR A 451 -30.50 18.39 -5.54
N GLU A 452 -31.59 18.02 -4.90
CA GLU A 452 -32.40 16.88 -5.24
C GLU A 452 -33.84 17.28 -5.27
N MET A 453 -34.51 16.95 -6.37
CA MET A 453 -35.94 17.19 -6.57
C MET A 453 -36.63 15.85 -6.71
N ARG A 454 -37.82 15.71 -6.14
CA ARG A 454 -38.64 14.51 -6.25
C ARG A 454 -40.09 14.82 -6.49
N ASP A 455 -40.72 13.94 -7.23
CA ASP A 455 -42.13 13.73 -7.24
C ASP A 455 -42.39 12.25 -7.04
N SER A 456 -43.26 11.92 -6.13
CA SER A 456 -43.69 10.55 -5.90
C SER A 456 -45.20 10.50 -5.89
N ALA A 457 -45.77 9.39 -6.25
CA ALA A 457 -47.24 9.20 -6.29
C ALA A 457 -47.92 9.28 -4.90
N GLY A 458 -47.53 10.25 -4.08
CA GLY A 458 -48.11 10.55 -2.78
C GLY A 458 -47.46 9.81 -1.60
N TYR A 459 -46.33 9.09 -1.80
CA TYR A 459 -45.72 8.30 -0.73
C TYR A 459 -44.73 9.09 0.15
N SER A 460 -43.89 9.93 -0.45
CA SER A 460 -42.85 10.67 0.29
C SER A 460 -42.95 12.18 0.22
N VAL A 461 -43.54 12.70 -0.84
CA VAL A 461 -43.84 14.11 -1.04
C VAL A 461 -45.25 14.29 -1.66
N PRO A 462 -45.93 15.42 -1.48
CA PRO A 462 -47.23 15.66 -2.14
C PRO A 462 -47.09 15.52 -3.64
N HIS A 463 -47.94 14.68 -4.24
CA HIS A 463 -47.96 14.43 -5.68
C HIS A 463 -49.02 15.35 -6.35
N ASN A 464 -48.60 16.16 -7.31
CA ASN A 464 -49.52 16.96 -8.13
C ASN A 464 -49.46 16.58 -9.62
N GLY A 465 -48.55 15.66 -9.99
CA GLY A 465 -48.39 15.18 -11.36
C GLY A 465 -47.80 16.17 -12.36
N LYS A 466 -47.36 17.35 -11.91
CA LYS A 466 -46.88 18.42 -12.78
C LYS A 466 -45.52 18.97 -12.40
N GLU A 467 -45.13 18.89 -11.15
CA GLU A 467 -43.93 19.57 -10.61
C GLU A 467 -43.11 18.64 -9.73
N LEU A 468 -41.78 18.78 -9.77
CA LEU A 468 -40.88 18.19 -8.82
C LEU A 468 -40.65 19.10 -7.64
N TYR A 469 -40.65 18.55 -6.44
CA TYR A 469 -40.41 19.33 -5.22
C TYR A 469 -38.94 19.18 -4.81
N MET A 470 -38.32 20.29 -4.46
CA MET A 470 -36.98 20.30 -3.91
C MET A 470 -36.99 19.73 -2.49
N ILE A 471 -36.40 18.57 -2.30
CA ILE A 471 -36.32 17.88 -1.01
C ILE A 471 -34.98 18.08 -0.32
N TYR A 472 -33.95 18.41 -1.10
CA TYR A 472 -32.60 18.68 -0.62
C TYR A 472 -31.97 19.77 -1.46
N SER A 473 -31.27 20.68 -0.81
CA SER A 473 -30.41 21.68 -1.46
C SER A 473 -29.24 22.00 -0.55
N MET A 474 -28.03 21.97 -1.07
CA MET A 474 -26.82 22.37 -0.34
C MET A 474 -25.98 23.33 -1.19
N ARG A 475 -25.52 24.39 -0.55
CA ARG A 475 -24.54 25.32 -1.11
C ARG A 475 -23.38 25.51 -0.16
N ALA A 476 -22.17 25.43 -0.67
CA ALA A 476 -20.95 25.74 0.06
C ALA A 476 -20.04 26.62 -0.80
N ASN A 477 -19.55 27.69 -0.21
CA ASN A 477 -18.52 28.53 -0.81
C ASN A 477 -17.53 28.91 0.29
N ASN A 478 -16.53 28.05 0.48
CA ASN A 478 -15.64 28.13 1.62
C ASN A 478 -14.20 28.29 1.17
N THR A 479 -13.44 29.06 1.93
CA THR A 479 -11.98 29.13 1.79
C THR A 479 -11.34 28.91 3.16
N LEU A 480 -10.42 27.98 3.26
CA LEU A 480 -9.59 27.74 4.42
C LEU A 480 -8.17 28.18 4.11
N ASP A 481 -7.71 29.21 4.82
CA ASP A 481 -6.31 29.66 4.82
C ASP A 481 -5.73 29.43 6.22
N ALA A 482 -4.85 28.45 6.35
CA ALA A 482 -4.33 28.07 7.64
C ALA A 482 -2.83 27.73 7.59
N ASN A 483 -2.20 27.90 8.76
CA ASN A 483 -0.84 27.48 8.97
C ASN A 483 -0.81 26.36 10.02
N ARG A 484 0.04 25.37 9.82
CA ARG A 484 0.27 24.30 10.77
C ARG A 484 1.74 24.24 11.12
N MET A 485 2.04 24.24 12.42
CA MET A 485 3.38 24.12 12.96
C MET A 485 3.46 22.82 13.73
N GLU A 486 4.40 21.98 13.36
CA GLU A 486 4.58 20.66 13.97
C GLU A 486 6.02 20.50 14.42
N ALA A 487 6.23 19.91 15.57
CA ALA A 487 7.55 19.55 16.06
C ALA A 487 7.51 18.17 16.69
N TYR A 488 8.58 17.40 16.56
CA TYR A 488 8.75 16.19 17.34
C TYR A 488 10.19 16.01 17.80
N LEU A 489 10.32 15.31 18.91
CA LEU A 489 11.58 14.81 19.44
C LEU A 489 11.36 13.36 19.86
N GLN A 490 12.23 12.47 19.41
CA GLN A 490 12.21 11.07 19.82
C GLN A 490 13.62 10.52 19.97
N ASP A 491 13.77 9.49 20.81
CA ASP A 491 14.99 8.70 20.94
C ASP A 491 14.66 7.21 20.95
N THR A 492 15.49 6.42 20.31
CA THR A 492 15.49 4.97 20.42
C THR A 492 16.72 4.55 21.20
N TYR A 493 16.54 4.27 22.48
CA TYR A 493 17.60 3.86 23.40
C TYR A 493 17.72 2.34 23.46
N ARG A 494 18.90 1.82 23.14
CA ARG A 494 19.21 0.39 23.18
C ARG A 494 20.18 0.11 24.31
N PHE A 495 19.79 -0.80 25.20
CA PHE A 495 20.62 -1.19 26.35
C PHE A 495 20.43 -2.64 26.70
N THR A 496 21.36 -3.20 27.47
CA THR A 496 21.33 -4.57 27.96
C THR A 496 21.32 -4.57 29.48
N SER A 497 20.74 -5.62 30.08
CA SER A 497 20.80 -5.83 31.53
C SER A 497 22.23 -5.91 32.05
N LYS A 498 22.41 -5.73 33.37
CA LYS A 498 23.75 -5.82 34.02
C LYS A 498 24.45 -7.17 33.77
N GLY A 499 23.71 -8.26 33.54
CA GLY A 499 24.25 -9.55 33.15
C GLY A 499 24.54 -9.73 31.66
N GLY A 500 24.25 -8.71 30.82
CA GLY A 500 24.55 -8.73 29.37
C GLY A 500 23.63 -9.59 28.50
N HIS A 501 22.62 -10.22 29.07
CA HIS A 501 21.82 -11.23 28.36
C HIS A 501 20.43 -10.77 27.91
N THR A 502 19.78 -9.85 28.63
CA THR A 502 18.47 -9.28 28.21
C THR A 502 18.68 -7.99 27.46
N HIS A 503 18.15 -7.90 26.25
CA HIS A 503 18.25 -6.72 25.40
C HIS A 503 16.96 -5.93 25.44
N PHE A 504 17.07 -4.63 25.65
CA PHE A 504 15.96 -3.67 25.67
C PHE A 504 16.11 -2.67 24.53
N THR A 505 15.00 -2.39 23.87
CA THR A 505 14.87 -1.29 22.91
C THR A 505 13.71 -0.42 23.36
N LEU A 506 14.01 0.75 23.89
CA LEU A 506 13.04 1.74 24.34
C LEU A 506 12.98 2.86 23.31
N ASN A 507 11.82 3.06 22.69
CA ASN A 507 11.54 4.22 21.86
C ASN A 507 10.57 5.13 22.63
N TYR A 508 10.93 6.37 22.80
CA TYR A 508 10.10 7.38 23.46
C TYR A 508 10.21 8.71 22.74
N GLY A 509 9.14 9.45 22.76
CA GLY A 509 9.13 10.74 22.09
C GLY A 509 7.84 11.51 22.34
N VAL A 510 7.86 12.74 21.94
CA VAL A 510 6.74 13.67 21.99
C VAL A 510 6.60 14.38 20.66
N ARG A 511 5.36 14.55 20.23
CA ARG A 511 5.00 15.38 19.08
C ARG A 511 4.08 16.49 19.53
N MET A 512 4.27 17.68 18.98
CA MET A 512 3.43 18.85 19.20
C MET A 512 2.97 19.36 17.83
N SER A 513 1.71 19.78 17.73
CA SER A 513 1.15 20.41 16.54
C SER A 513 0.25 21.58 16.94
N HIS A 514 0.39 22.69 16.23
CA HIS A 514 -0.48 23.86 16.36
C HIS A 514 -1.12 24.17 15.02
N TRP A 515 -2.45 24.33 15.00
CA TRP A 515 -3.21 24.67 13.81
C TRP A 515 -3.89 26.02 13.96
N SER A 516 -3.57 26.95 13.07
CA SER A 516 -4.07 28.32 13.18
C SER A 516 -5.55 28.45 12.87
N PHE A 517 -6.17 27.51 12.15
CA PHE A 517 -7.59 27.51 11.78
C PHE A 517 -8.49 27.54 13.03
N ASN A 518 -8.32 26.56 13.91
CA ASN A 518 -9.09 26.42 15.14
C ASN A 518 -8.31 26.81 16.40
N LYS A 519 -7.08 27.34 16.25
CA LYS A 519 -6.16 27.75 17.33
C LYS A 519 -5.82 26.62 18.30
N GLU A 520 -5.95 25.35 17.85
CA GLU A 520 -5.70 24.18 18.67
C GLU A 520 -4.21 23.85 18.74
N THR A 521 -3.76 23.57 19.96
CA THR A 521 -2.41 23.01 20.19
C THR A 521 -2.56 21.64 20.83
N ILE A 522 -2.00 20.63 20.20
CA ILE A 522 -2.03 19.24 20.67
C ILE A 522 -0.63 18.75 21.00
N VAL A 523 -0.54 17.90 22.03
CA VAL A 523 0.70 17.25 22.46
C VAL A 523 0.48 15.75 22.53
N SER A 524 1.33 14.98 21.88
CA SER A 524 1.19 13.53 21.65
C SER A 524 2.43 12.79 22.18
N PRO A 525 2.48 12.44 23.48
CA PRO A 525 3.54 11.58 24.02
C PRO A 525 3.33 10.14 23.57
N ARG A 526 4.44 9.44 23.26
CA ARG A 526 4.44 8.06 22.79
C ARG A 526 5.64 7.31 23.35
N VAL A 527 5.43 6.06 23.72
CA VAL A 527 6.48 5.16 24.21
C VAL A 527 6.25 3.75 23.67
N SER A 528 7.33 3.08 23.33
CA SER A 528 7.31 1.65 23.06
C SER A 528 8.56 0.97 23.59
N LEU A 529 8.41 -0.27 24.08
CA LEU A 529 9.45 -1.07 24.69
C LEU A 529 9.47 -2.45 24.03
N GLY A 530 10.62 -2.84 23.50
CA GLY A 530 10.92 -4.19 23.04
C GLY A 530 11.89 -4.87 23.99
N ILE A 531 11.60 -6.10 24.35
CA ILE A 531 12.41 -6.91 25.30
C ILE A 531 12.74 -8.25 24.64
N ILE A 532 14.03 -8.55 24.53
CA ILE A 532 14.52 -9.87 24.17
C ILE A 532 15.11 -10.48 25.45
N PRO A 533 14.42 -11.47 26.07
CA PRO A 533 14.81 -12.00 27.37
C PRO A 533 16.07 -12.87 27.29
N ALA A 534 16.81 -12.95 28.39
CA ALA A 534 18.03 -13.73 28.50
C ALA A 534 17.87 -15.22 28.21
N TYR A 535 16.68 -15.78 28.51
CA TYR A 535 16.43 -17.22 28.32
C TYR A 535 16.12 -17.62 26.88
N SER A 536 15.84 -16.66 25.99
CA SER A 536 15.52 -16.95 24.60
C SER A 536 15.76 -15.75 23.66
N GLU A 537 16.75 -15.84 22.81
CA GLU A 537 16.97 -14.87 21.72
C GLU A 537 15.88 -14.93 20.63
N ASN A 538 15.09 -15.99 20.64
CA ASN A 538 13.99 -16.20 19.68
C ASN A 538 12.67 -15.58 20.13
N THR A 539 12.59 -15.12 21.37
CA THR A 539 11.39 -14.52 21.96
C THR A 539 11.55 -13.00 22.02
N THR A 540 10.48 -12.28 21.70
CA THR A 540 10.45 -10.83 21.86
C THR A 540 9.09 -10.42 22.44
N PHE A 541 9.11 -9.61 23.49
CA PHE A 541 7.93 -8.94 24.03
C PHE A 541 7.95 -7.49 23.56
N ARG A 542 6.79 -6.98 23.16
CA ARG A 542 6.63 -5.60 22.70
C ARG A 542 5.47 -4.94 23.44
N PHE A 543 5.69 -3.75 23.94
CA PHE A 543 4.68 -2.93 24.59
C PHE A 543 4.69 -1.54 23.97
N ALA A 544 3.52 -0.94 23.79
CA ALA A 544 3.42 0.44 23.38
C ALA A 544 2.24 1.13 24.03
N ALA A 545 2.44 2.40 24.36
CA ALA A 545 1.38 3.30 24.79
C ALA A 545 1.61 4.67 24.13
N GLY A 546 0.52 5.35 23.75
CA GLY A 546 0.66 6.65 23.13
C GLY A 546 -0.65 7.37 22.92
N LEU A 547 -0.55 8.67 22.80
CA LEU A 547 -1.65 9.57 22.48
C LEU A 547 -1.50 10.01 21.01
N TYR A 548 -2.57 9.85 20.24
CA TYR A 548 -2.62 10.15 18.82
C TYR A 548 -3.77 11.08 18.52
N TYR A 549 -3.55 12.06 17.67
CA TYR A 549 -4.56 12.98 17.19
C TYR A 549 -4.59 12.98 15.66
N GLN A 550 -5.73 13.34 15.11
CA GLN A 550 -5.89 13.58 13.70
C GLN A 550 -6.58 14.92 13.50
N ALA A 551 -6.00 15.78 12.67
CA ALA A 551 -6.72 16.98 12.26
C ALA A 551 -7.93 16.57 11.41
N PRO A 552 -9.12 17.17 11.65
CA PRO A 552 -10.28 16.93 10.82
C PRO A 552 -9.97 17.24 9.35
N PHE A 553 -10.48 16.44 8.44
CA PHE A 553 -10.37 16.77 7.03
C PHE A 553 -11.46 17.80 6.65
N PHE A 554 -11.27 18.45 5.52
CA PHE A 554 -12.03 19.64 5.16
C PHE A 554 -13.56 19.47 5.23
N LYS A 555 -14.11 18.32 4.79
CA LYS A 555 -15.57 18.08 4.84
C LYS A 555 -16.10 17.88 6.27
N GLU A 556 -15.29 17.43 7.22
CA GLU A 556 -15.67 17.30 8.64
C GLU A 556 -15.80 18.66 9.33
N LEU A 557 -15.17 19.71 8.78
CA LEU A 557 -15.23 21.06 9.32
C LEU A 557 -16.54 21.78 8.97
N ARG A 558 -17.41 21.18 8.15
CA ARG A 558 -18.65 21.81 7.74
C ARG A 558 -19.67 21.79 8.87
N ASP A 559 -20.23 22.96 9.15
CA ASP A 559 -21.44 23.16 9.92
C ASP A 559 -22.57 23.61 8.98
N THR A 560 -23.75 23.04 9.12
CA THR A 560 -24.85 23.26 8.19
C THR A 560 -25.98 24.03 8.85
N SER A 561 -26.48 25.02 8.14
CA SER A 561 -27.67 25.78 8.52
C SER A 561 -28.65 25.87 7.34
N THR A 562 -29.96 25.69 7.62
CA THR A 562 -30.97 25.74 6.57
C THR A 562 -31.79 27.03 6.70
N VAL A 563 -31.83 27.81 5.61
CA VAL A 563 -32.59 29.06 5.51
C VAL A 563 -33.44 28.99 4.24
N ASN A 564 -34.73 29.14 4.36
CA ASN A 564 -35.70 29.13 3.23
C ASN A 564 -35.56 27.86 2.36
N GLY A 565 -35.36 26.67 2.97
CA GLY A 565 -35.24 25.40 2.27
C GLY A 565 -33.87 25.17 1.61
N ILE A 566 -32.93 26.10 1.71
CA ILE A 566 -31.55 25.94 1.21
C ILE A 566 -30.63 25.72 2.38
N THR A 567 -29.88 24.62 2.35
CA THR A 567 -28.84 24.31 3.34
C THR A 567 -27.51 24.93 2.92
N TYR A 568 -26.96 25.76 3.78
CA TYR A 568 -25.63 26.34 3.63
C TYR A 568 -24.65 25.59 4.50
N ALA A 569 -23.54 25.14 3.91
CA ALA A 569 -22.44 24.51 4.63
C ALA A 569 -21.28 25.51 4.77
N ASN A 570 -20.98 25.89 6.02
CA ASN A 570 -19.93 26.84 6.38
C ASN A 570 -18.82 26.11 7.17
N LEU A 571 -17.64 26.70 7.28
CA LEU A 571 -16.56 26.13 8.09
C LEU A 571 -16.76 26.47 9.57
N ASN A 572 -16.63 25.46 10.44
CA ASN A 572 -16.70 25.59 11.89
C ASN A 572 -15.30 25.56 12.52
N GLU A 573 -14.83 26.72 12.96
CA GLU A 573 -13.53 26.85 13.62
C GLU A 573 -13.50 26.27 15.04
N LYS A 574 -14.63 25.86 15.62
CA LYS A 574 -14.70 25.28 16.97
C LYS A 574 -14.42 23.78 17.00
N ILE A 575 -14.41 23.13 15.85
CA ILE A 575 -14.13 21.71 15.74
C ILE A 575 -12.69 21.43 16.15
N LYS A 576 -12.51 20.43 17.02
CA LYS A 576 -11.23 19.98 17.53
C LYS A 576 -10.81 18.65 16.91
N SER A 577 -9.54 18.35 17.02
CA SER A 577 -8.96 17.11 16.54
C SER A 577 -9.52 15.88 17.28
N PRO A 578 -10.06 14.88 16.59
CA PRO A 578 -10.27 13.55 17.14
C PRO A 578 -9.00 12.98 17.74
N ARG A 579 -9.15 12.15 18.77
CA ARG A 579 -8.02 11.54 19.49
C ARG A 579 -8.19 10.05 19.70
N SER A 580 -7.07 9.35 19.79
CA SER A 580 -7.00 7.94 20.13
C SER A 580 -5.87 7.68 21.12
N ILE A 581 -6.15 6.98 22.21
CA ILE A 581 -5.14 6.53 23.19
C ILE A 581 -4.92 5.06 22.93
N HIS A 582 -3.70 4.65 22.61
CA HIS A 582 -3.36 3.28 22.30
C HIS A 582 -2.65 2.60 23.48
N PHE A 583 -3.01 1.34 23.74
CA PHE A 583 -2.27 0.39 24.55
C PHE A 583 -2.12 -0.90 23.76
N ILE A 584 -0.88 -1.35 23.58
CA ILE A 584 -0.56 -2.50 22.76
C ILE A 584 0.42 -3.40 23.51
N ALA A 585 0.18 -4.72 23.49
CA ALA A 585 1.08 -5.73 23.99
C ALA A 585 1.27 -6.81 22.93
N GLY A 586 2.50 -7.07 22.58
CA GLY A 586 2.89 -8.00 21.52
C GLY A 586 3.86 -9.07 22.01
N TYR A 587 3.77 -10.24 21.43
CA TYR A 587 4.64 -11.38 21.63
C TYR A 587 5.06 -11.95 20.28
N ASP A 588 6.36 -12.10 20.05
CA ASP A 588 6.92 -12.75 18.86
C ASP A 588 7.78 -13.94 19.27
N TYR A 589 7.60 -15.06 18.58
CA TYR A 589 8.40 -16.26 18.76
C TYR A 589 8.87 -16.83 17.43
N ARG A 590 10.16 -17.04 17.30
CA ARG A 590 10.79 -17.62 16.12
C ARG A 590 11.20 -19.04 16.42
N PHE A 591 10.86 -19.96 15.54
CA PHE A 591 11.15 -21.38 15.71
C PHE A 591 11.45 -22.04 14.36
N ARG A 592 11.92 -23.28 14.43
CA ARG A 592 12.18 -24.10 13.25
C ARG A 592 11.44 -25.41 13.36
N ILE A 593 10.85 -25.84 12.26
CA ILE A 593 10.27 -27.19 12.08
C ILE A 593 10.92 -27.74 10.81
N ASN A 594 11.55 -28.92 10.88
CA ASN A 594 12.22 -29.56 9.75
C ASN A 594 13.22 -28.64 9.03
N ASN A 595 14.01 -27.87 9.78
CA ASN A 595 14.93 -26.82 9.30
C ASN A 595 14.29 -25.62 8.59
N LEU A 596 12.96 -25.62 8.36
CA LEU A 596 12.22 -24.48 7.86
C LEU A 596 11.97 -23.49 8.98
N ARG A 597 11.97 -22.20 8.66
CA ARG A 597 11.92 -21.13 9.65
C ARG A 597 10.50 -20.57 9.73
N TYR A 598 10.03 -20.41 10.96
CA TYR A 598 8.71 -19.85 11.27
C TYR A 598 8.81 -18.71 12.27
N ARG A 599 7.89 -17.77 12.18
CA ARG A 599 7.67 -16.73 13.18
C ARG A 599 6.18 -16.68 13.51
N PHE A 600 5.88 -16.88 14.79
CA PHE A 600 4.56 -16.62 15.34
C PHE A 600 4.56 -15.23 15.99
N SER A 601 3.53 -14.44 15.73
CA SER A 601 3.31 -13.14 16.35
C SER A 601 1.88 -13.06 16.86
N ALA A 602 1.71 -12.60 18.10
CA ALA A 602 0.43 -12.32 18.72
C ALA A 602 0.46 -10.90 19.26
N GLU A 603 -0.59 -10.14 19.04
CA GLU A 603 -0.69 -8.75 19.52
C GLU A 603 -2.10 -8.47 20.02
N ALA A 604 -2.23 -8.01 21.26
CA ALA A 604 -3.45 -7.52 21.84
C ALA A 604 -3.42 -6.00 21.90
N TYR A 605 -4.55 -5.35 21.62
CA TYR A 605 -4.62 -3.90 21.61
C TYR A 605 -5.94 -3.38 22.20
N TYR A 606 -5.86 -2.17 22.75
CA TYR A 606 -6.99 -1.35 23.17
C TYR A 606 -6.76 0.08 22.71
N LYS A 607 -7.75 0.67 22.04
CA LYS A 607 -7.78 2.07 21.61
C LYS A 607 -8.98 2.76 22.27
N ALA A 608 -8.76 3.79 23.07
CA ALA A 608 -9.82 4.67 23.57
C ALA A 608 -9.95 5.86 22.62
N LEU A 609 -11.15 6.04 22.06
CA LEU A 609 -11.46 7.02 21.03
C LEU A 609 -12.28 8.18 21.60
N GLY A 610 -11.96 9.40 21.24
CA GLY A 610 -12.68 10.58 21.73
C GLY A 610 -12.64 11.76 20.75
N ASN A 611 -13.54 12.71 20.97
CA ASN A 611 -13.70 13.89 20.13
C ASN A 611 -14.04 13.58 18.68
N PHE A 612 -14.68 12.47 18.37
CA PHE A 612 -15.07 12.15 17.00
C PHE A 612 -16.21 13.03 16.53
N ILE A 613 -16.20 13.33 15.25
CA ILE A 613 -17.24 14.05 14.55
C ILE A 613 -18.18 13.02 13.94
N PRO A 614 -19.38 12.80 14.50
CA PRO A 614 -20.30 11.83 13.96
C PRO A 614 -20.84 12.25 12.60
N TYR A 615 -21.25 11.27 11.82
CA TYR A 615 -21.90 11.47 10.53
C TYR A 615 -23.07 10.50 10.36
N SER A 616 -23.99 10.88 9.51
CA SER A 616 -25.03 9.98 8.99
C SER A 616 -24.81 9.72 7.50
N VAL A 617 -25.27 8.57 7.05
CA VAL A 617 -25.29 8.24 5.62
C VAL A 617 -26.74 8.32 5.15
N ASN A 618 -27.01 9.25 4.28
CA ASN A 618 -28.32 9.45 3.69
C ASN A 618 -28.21 9.28 2.17
N ASN A 619 -28.81 8.22 1.65
CA ASN A 619 -28.77 7.85 0.23
C ASN A 619 -27.35 7.92 -0.37
N VAL A 620 -26.39 7.21 0.26
CA VAL A 620 -24.95 7.16 -0.11
C VAL A 620 -24.18 8.48 0.19
N LYS A 621 -24.86 9.58 0.55
CA LYS A 621 -24.24 10.85 0.90
C LYS A 621 -23.86 10.86 2.39
N VAL A 622 -22.61 11.21 2.69
CA VAL A 622 -22.12 11.36 4.08
C VAL A 622 -22.39 12.80 4.51
N VAL A 623 -23.15 12.95 5.60
CA VAL A 623 -23.46 14.23 6.21
C VAL A 623 -22.87 14.28 7.61
N TYR A 624 -21.89 15.15 7.84
CA TYR A 624 -21.25 15.35 9.14
C TYR A 624 -22.10 16.24 10.04
N TYR A 625 -22.15 15.91 11.35
CA TYR A 625 -22.91 16.70 12.33
C TYR A 625 -22.24 18.02 12.73
N GLY A 626 -20.98 18.24 12.31
CA GLY A 626 -20.26 19.48 12.58
C GLY A 626 -19.88 19.72 14.04
N GLU A 627 -19.87 18.69 14.88
CA GLU A 627 -19.56 18.74 16.31
C GLU A 627 -18.76 17.54 16.80
N ASN A 628 -17.85 17.75 17.78
CA ASN A 628 -17.05 16.71 18.42
C ASN A 628 -17.84 16.06 19.59
N ARG A 629 -18.80 15.22 19.33
CA ARG A 629 -19.64 14.63 20.40
C ARG A 629 -19.65 13.11 20.49
N ALA A 630 -18.90 12.42 19.64
CA ALA A 630 -18.81 10.99 19.69
C ALA A 630 -17.53 10.50 20.39
N SER A 631 -17.65 9.39 21.10
CA SER A 631 -16.55 8.68 21.75
C SER A 631 -16.74 7.17 21.60
N GLY A 632 -15.66 6.40 21.75
CA GLY A 632 -15.75 4.97 21.57
C GLY A 632 -14.48 4.22 21.96
N HIS A 633 -14.42 2.98 21.54
CA HIS A 633 -13.23 2.15 21.70
C HIS A 633 -13.10 1.14 20.57
N ALA A 634 -11.86 0.69 20.33
CA ALA A 634 -11.56 -0.46 19.52
C ALA A 634 -10.62 -1.38 20.30
N THR A 635 -10.94 -2.66 20.37
CA THR A 635 -10.12 -3.66 21.06
C THR A 635 -10.05 -4.93 20.24
N GLY A 636 -8.94 -5.65 20.32
CA GLY A 636 -8.80 -6.89 19.58
C GLY A 636 -7.50 -7.62 19.82
N ILE A 637 -7.41 -8.77 19.14
CA ILE A 637 -6.25 -9.66 19.13
C ILE A 637 -5.94 -9.98 17.68
N ASP A 638 -4.68 -9.78 17.30
CA ASP A 638 -4.12 -10.11 16.00
C ASP A 638 -3.12 -11.24 16.15
N LEU A 639 -3.25 -12.29 15.33
CA LEU A 639 -2.34 -13.41 15.26
C LEU A 639 -1.76 -13.52 13.85
N LYS A 640 -0.47 -13.81 13.76
CA LYS A 640 0.22 -14.03 12.50
C LYS A 640 1.21 -15.18 12.61
N LEU A 641 1.11 -16.13 11.71
CA LEU A 641 2.11 -17.18 11.51
C LEU A 641 2.76 -16.96 10.15
N TYR A 642 4.02 -16.66 10.14
CA TYR A 642 4.83 -16.43 8.94
C TYR A 642 5.90 -17.51 8.83
N GLY A 643 6.18 -18.03 7.62
CA GLY A 643 7.23 -19.00 7.39
C GLY A 643 7.14 -19.69 6.03
N GLU A 644 8.02 -20.65 5.83
CA GLU A 644 8.04 -21.48 4.64
C GLU A 644 7.16 -22.71 4.85
N PHE A 645 5.85 -22.62 4.59
CA PHE A 645 4.97 -23.81 4.62
C PHE A 645 5.27 -24.76 3.46
N VAL A 646 5.78 -24.20 2.37
CA VAL A 646 6.37 -24.93 1.25
C VAL A 646 7.82 -24.47 1.13
N PRO A 647 8.81 -25.37 1.00
CA PRO A 647 10.20 -24.98 0.87
C PRO A 647 10.44 -23.97 -0.26
N GLY A 648 11.11 -22.87 0.06
CA GLY A 648 11.43 -21.80 -0.88
C GLY A 648 10.28 -20.82 -1.19
N ALA A 649 9.10 -20.96 -0.55
CA ALA A 649 7.98 -20.06 -0.70
C ALA A 649 7.62 -19.42 0.66
N ASP A 650 7.82 -18.12 0.77
CA ASP A 650 7.33 -17.35 1.92
C ASP A 650 5.79 -17.39 1.95
N SER A 651 5.24 -17.74 3.10
CA SER A 651 3.81 -17.88 3.31
C SER A 651 3.42 -17.30 4.66
N TRP A 652 2.18 -16.85 4.79
CA TRP A 652 1.66 -16.36 6.06
C TRP A 652 0.18 -16.67 6.23
N LEU A 653 -0.20 -16.82 7.49
CA LEU A 653 -1.57 -16.93 7.93
C LEU A 653 -1.82 -15.82 8.94
N THR A 654 -2.86 -15.04 8.73
CA THR A 654 -3.28 -13.98 9.64
C THR A 654 -4.69 -14.26 10.16
N PHE A 655 -4.90 -13.97 11.44
CA PHE A 655 -6.21 -14.03 12.08
C PHE A 655 -6.38 -12.80 12.97
N SER A 656 -7.52 -12.15 12.89
CA SER A 656 -7.84 -10.97 13.70
C SER A 656 -9.25 -11.06 14.25
N LEU A 657 -9.37 -10.82 15.55
CA LEU A 657 -10.65 -10.67 16.24
C LEU A 657 -10.72 -9.26 16.79
N MET A 658 -11.75 -8.52 16.41
CA MET A 658 -11.90 -7.13 16.76
C MET A 658 -13.33 -6.81 17.21
N ASN A 659 -13.43 -5.92 18.21
CA ASN A 659 -14.68 -5.30 18.63
C ASN A 659 -14.50 -3.78 18.62
N THR A 660 -15.43 -3.08 17.98
CA THR A 660 -15.47 -1.61 17.95
C THR A 660 -16.83 -1.12 18.41
N SER A 661 -16.84 -0.03 19.17
CA SER A 661 -18.06 0.63 19.60
C SER A 661 -17.88 2.14 19.56
N MET A 662 -18.90 2.85 19.09
CA MET A 662 -18.98 4.31 19.13
C MET A 662 -20.32 4.72 19.74
N LYS A 663 -20.27 5.73 20.63
CA LYS A 663 -21.42 6.33 21.28
C LYS A 663 -21.47 7.81 20.90
N LEU A 664 -22.67 8.30 20.61
CA LEU A 664 -23.00 9.71 20.36
C LEU A 664 -23.23 10.45 21.67
#